data_0cc69dbd0527e457b0921f30b64e88a7
#
_entry.id   0cc69dbd0527e457b0921f30b64e88a7
#
_cell.length_a   1.000
_cell.length_b   1.000
_cell.length_c   1.000
_cell.angle_alpha   90.00
_cell.angle_beta   90.00
_cell.angle_gamma   90.00
#
_symmetry.space_group_name_H-M   'P 1'
#
loop_
_entity.id
_entity.type
_entity.pdbx_description
1 polymer ?
#
loop_
_entity_poly.entity_id
_entity_poly.type
_entity_poly.pdbx_seq_one_letter_code
_entity_poly.pdbx_strand_id
1 'polypeptide(L)'
;MKKSTSKIHMSKTVFIVGLLLFCVIIARLIYLNLSPTIDGINLKKFAKNRNTTKETLFATRGSILDVNGEVLAETVDSYTVIAYLDSSRSKHSTKPKHVVDKRETAKKLAPLLNMTEERIYELLDQNGLYQVELGPGGRGLTELQKEQIQKLKLPGIDFIASSKRYYPNLDFASYVLGYVTTTEDGNTVGEMGIESKYNDKLTGVNGSVTYEQDASGYRLVNMPEIRIEKEDGYDVYLTIDSNVQLMTERALTSQFQNSGAEWAIFVVAEAKTGKIIASATKPSFDPNQKNITNYLNPLLSTAFEPGSTMKTYTYMATMEKGNYNGQATYQSGTMKLSDYTIKDWNGYGWGEITYDYGYTQSSNIGVANLMQHYLTGDELAAYLKKLGFGENTGIELQGEVPGQIKFKYDIEVANASFGQGIMTTPIQHIKALTAISNNGYILNPTIVEKIVDPNTNEIVYQAKKQKGTKVASEATVNHIKDLMNLVVNGEGTGTDFHLDGYNIIGKTGTAEIYNDYTGDYYSSYEHSIRSFAGMYPKDNPKYVFYIAWKDLATSIPMSNCVKSLIQDLEAYYNLTNVNTNTKKYYQVENYLNKNVDEVKNILNVNGVTYEIIGDGLKIINQYPKKGNNINGKVLIMTNGNFTENNLNGLSSKQINEYCKMVNIPCNVKGTGFVTSYSYQKDPSGKVILINVNLDQKYKDVIGDINKTN
;
A
#
# COMPACT_ATOMS: atom_id res chain seq x y z
N MET A 1 -0.57 -108.14 -14.14
CA MET A 1 -0.45 -106.82 -14.85
C MET A 1 -1.74 -106.03 -14.75
N LYS A 2 -1.97 -105.28 -13.65
CA LYS A 2 -3.13 -104.35 -13.49
C LYS A 2 -2.79 -103.12 -12.63
N LYS A 3 -1.63 -102.50 -12.81
CA LYS A 3 -1.24 -101.25 -12.08
C LYS A 3 -0.75 -100.09 -12.98
N SER A 4 -0.86 -100.20 -14.31
CA SER A 4 -0.33 -99.19 -15.24
C SER A 4 -1.41 -98.16 -15.78
N THR A 5 -2.66 -98.57 -15.83
CA THR A 5 -3.73 -97.73 -16.46
C THR A 5 -4.22 -96.59 -15.55
N SER A 6 -4.16 -96.76 -14.21
CA SER A 6 -4.60 -95.72 -13.23
C SER A 6 -3.67 -94.50 -13.21
N LYS A 7 -2.38 -94.66 -13.36
CA LYS A 7 -1.41 -93.54 -13.39
C LYS A 7 -1.52 -92.70 -14.67
N ILE A 8 -1.82 -93.30 -15.82
CA ILE A 8 -1.98 -92.62 -17.11
C ILE A 8 -3.28 -91.81 -17.11
N HIS A 9 -4.36 -92.31 -16.52
CA HIS A 9 -5.59 -91.55 -16.39
C HIS A 9 -5.47 -90.37 -15.43
N MET A 10 -4.81 -90.51 -14.30
CA MET A 10 -4.55 -89.43 -13.35
C MET A 10 -3.67 -88.35 -13.93
N SER A 11 -2.64 -88.68 -14.74
CA SER A 11 -1.79 -87.75 -15.46
C SER A 11 -2.57 -86.98 -16.51
N LYS A 12 -3.46 -87.64 -17.28
CA LYS A 12 -4.33 -86.95 -18.27
C LYS A 12 -5.34 -86.02 -17.60
N THR A 13 -5.92 -86.39 -16.48
CA THR A 13 -6.86 -85.62 -15.71
C THR A 13 -6.19 -84.34 -15.16
N VAL A 14 -4.98 -84.50 -14.57
CA VAL A 14 -4.19 -83.36 -14.09
C VAL A 14 -3.82 -82.39 -15.24
N PHE A 15 -3.43 -82.94 -16.40
CA PHE A 15 -3.13 -82.13 -17.60
C PHE A 15 -4.37 -81.40 -18.11
N ILE A 16 -5.54 -82.02 -18.17
CA ILE A 16 -6.79 -81.42 -18.61
C ILE A 16 -7.22 -80.29 -17.62
N VAL A 17 -7.12 -80.55 -16.31
CA VAL A 17 -7.42 -79.53 -15.30
C VAL A 17 -6.45 -78.36 -15.38
N GLY A 18 -5.14 -78.62 -15.60
CA GLY A 18 -4.14 -77.58 -15.81
C GLY A 18 -4.42 -76.73 -17.08
N LEU A 19 -4.84 -77.43 -18.19
CA LEU A 19 -5.19 -76.72 -19.40
C LEU A 19 -6.45 -75.86 -19.24
N LEU A 20 -7.46 -76.39 -18.53
CA LEU A 20 -8.66 -75.58 -18.22
C LEU A 20 -8.36 -74.37 -17.36
N LEU A 21 -7.53 -74.49 -16.32
CA LEU A 21 -7.09 -73.40 -15.51
C LEU A 21 -6.32 -72.36 -16.34
N PHE A 22 -5.45 -72.83 -17.24
CA PHE A 22 -4.73 -71.95 -18.16
C PHE A 22 -5.64 -71.20 -19.11
N CYS A 23 -6.65 -71.88 -19.68
CA CYS A 23 -7.70 -71.26 -20.50
C CYS A 23 -8.50 -70.21 -19.73
N VAL A 24 -8.86 -70.47 -18.46
CA VAL A 24 -9.55 -69.48 -17.59
C VAL A 24 -8.69 -68.28 -17.33
N ILE A 25 -7.40 -68.48 -17.10
CA ILE A 25 -6.45 -67.35 -16.92
C ILE A 25 -6.34 -66.52 -18.19
N ILE A 26 -6.20 -67.20 -19.36
CA ILE A 26 -6.17 -66.49 -20.65
C ILE A 26 -7.50 -65.72 -20.92
N ALA A 27 -8.62 -66.36 -20.70
CA ALA A 27 -9.94 -65.73 -20.86
C ALA A 27 -10.08 -64.51 -19.91
N ARG A 28 -9.59 -64.65 -18.67
CA ARG A 28 -9.57 -63.52 -17.73
C ARG A 28 -8.65 -62.40 -18.16
N LEU A 29 -7.47 -62.70 -18.69
CA LEU A 29 -6.55 -61.70 -19.24
C LEU A 29 -7.14 -61.02 -20.48
N ILE A 30 -7.79 -61.75 -21.37
CA ILE A 30 -8.50 -61.18 -22.53
C ILE A 30 -9.64 -60.28 -22.07
N TYR A 31 -10.43 -60.72 -21.08
CA TYR A 31 -11.50 -59.92 -20.49
C TYR A 31 -10.95 -58.64 -19.89
N LEU A 32 -9.87 -58.69 -19.10
CA LEU A 32 -9.23 -57.52 -18.50
C LEU A 32 -8.70 -56.52 -19.56
N ASN A 33 -8.14 -57.05 -20.67
CA ASN A 33 -7.63 -56.18 -21.76
C ASN A 33 -8.74 -55.57 -22.66
N LEU A 34 -9.87 -56.29 -22.84
CA LEU A 34 -10.96 -55.85 -23.73
C LEU A 34 -12.05 -55.06 -22.97
N SER A 35 -12.19 -55.26 -21.66
CA SER A 35 -13.22 -54.58 -20.87
C SER A 35 -12.87 -53.11 -20.68
N PRO A 36 -13.74 -52.17 -21.11
CA PRO A 36 -13.51 -50.72 -20.87
C PRO A 36 -13.67 -50.34 -19.39
N THR A 37 -14.36 -51.17 -18.60
CA THR A 37 -14.59 -50.98 -17.16
C THR A 37 -14.40 -52.28 -16.40
N ILE A 38 -13.73 -52.25 -15.23
CA ILE A 38 -13.61 -53.34 -14.27
C ILE A 38 -14.07 -52.81 -12.91
N ASP A 39 -15.00 -53.52 -12.28
CA ASP A 39 -15.62 -53.16 -10.99
C ASP A 39 -16.17 -51.73 -10.97
N GLY A 40 -16.77 -51.29 -12.10
CA GLY A 40 -17.32 -49.96 -12.25
C GLY A 40 -16.30 -48.87 -12.58
N ILE A 41 -15.01 -49.20 -12.62
CA ILE A 41 -13.92 -48.25 -12.89
C ILE A 41 -13.51 -48.33 -14.36
N ASN A 42 -13.60 -47.24 -15.09
CA ASN A 42 -13.07 -47.11 -16.44
C ASN A 42 -11.55 -47.06 -16.42
N LEU A 43 -10.88 -48.14 -16.82
CA LEU A 43 -9.44 -48.30 -16.72
C LEU A 43 -8.65 -47.27 -17.53
N LYS A 44 -9.12 -46.86 -18.69
CA LYS A 44 -8.48 -45.81 -19.52
C LYS A 44 -8.57 -44.45 -18.83
N LYS A 45 -9.75 -44.13 -18.27
CA LYS A 45 -9.95 -42.89 -17.50
C LYS A 45 -9.13 -42.91 -16.21
N PHE A 46 -9.08 -44.07 -15.54
CA PHE A 46 -8.29 -44.24 -14.31
C PHE A 46 -6.77 -44.09 -14.59
N ALA A 47 -6.27 -44.73 -15.65
CA ALA A 47 -4.87 -44.62 -16.06
C ALA A 47 -4.54 -43.18 -16.47
N LYS A 48 -5.41 -42.52 -17.25
CA LYS A 48 -5.25 -41.13 -17.65
C LYS A 48 -5.21 -40.20 -16.41
N ASN A 49 -6.16 -40.36 -15.48
CA ASN A 49 -6.24 -39.54 -14.29
C ASN A 49 -5.02 -39.76 -13.35
N ARG A 50 -4.49 -40.98 -13.29
CA ARG A 50 -3.31 -41.29 -12.49
C ARG A 50 -2.02 -40.72 -13.09
N ASN A 51 -1.94 -40.67 -14.40
CA ASN A 51 -0.74 -40.23 -15.11
C ASN A 51 -0.79 -38.76 -15.53
N THR A 52 -1.92 -38.08 -15.28
CA THR A 52 -2.09 -36.66 -15.63
C THR A 52 -1.93 -35.80 -14.41
N THR A 53 -1.04 -34.84 -14.48
CA THR A 53 -0.82 -33.81 -13.44
C THR A 53 -1.27 -32.46 -13.96
N LYS A 54 -2.01 -31.73 -13.13
CA LYS A 54 -2.36 -30.33 -13.37
C LYS A 54 -1.55 -29.46 -12.41
N GLU A 55 -0.74 -28.60 -12.97
CA GLU A 55 0.07 -27.62 -12.26
C GLU A 55 -0.56 -26.24 -12.45
N THR A 56 -0.68 -25.46 -11.35
CA THR A 56 -1.22 -24.11 -11.41
C THR A 56 -0.12 -23.13 -11.82
N LEU A 57 -0.40 -22.30 -12.81
CA LEU A 57 0.40 -21.15 -13.16
C LEU A 57 -0.15 -19.95 -12.39
N PHE A 58 0.50 -19.59 -11.29
CA PHE A 58 0.05 -18.47 -10.47
C PHE A 58 0.18 -17.15 -11.23
N ALA A 59 -0.91 -16.37 -11.22
CA ALA A 59 -0.89 -15.00 -11.69
C ALA A 59 -0.01 -14.15 -10.77
N THR A 60 0.68 -13.19 -11.34
CA THR A 60 1.43 -12.18 -10.59
C THR A 60 0.46 -11.12 -10.10
N ARG A 61 0.43 -10.87 -8.78
CA ARG A 61 -0.37 -9.79 -8.23
C ARG A 61 0.17 -8.44 -8.71
N GLY A 62 -0.70 -7.59 -9.25
CA GLY A 62 -0.35 -6.27 -9.79
C GLY A 62 0.30 -5.36 -8.75
N SER A 63 1.08 -4.40 -9.18
CA SER A 63 1.78 -3.46 -8.32
C SER A 63 0.87 -2.34 -7.83
N ILE A 64 1.17 -1.80 -6.64
CA ILE A 64 0.63 -0.52 -6.19
C ILE A 64 1.74 0.52 -6.34
N LEU A 65 1.43 1.61 -7.01
CA LEU A 65 2.38 2.63 -7.43
C LEU A 65 1.90 4.00 -6.94
N ASP A 66 2.83 4.90 -6.70
CA ASP A 66 2.51 6.29 -6.44
C ASP A 66 2.08 7.05 -7.73
N VAL A 67 1.78 8.33 -7.62
CA VAL A 67 1.36 9.16 -8.77
C VAL A 67 2.43 9.25 -9.86
N ASN A 68 3.71 9.09 -9.51
CA ASN A 68 4.86 9.16 -10.39
C ASN A 68 5.27 7.79 -10.95
N GLY A 69 4.65 6.70 -10.49
CA GLY A 69 4.95 5.32 -10.87
C GLY A 69 6.04 4.66 -10.03
N GLU A 70 6.39 5.23 -8.87
CA GLU A 70 7.26 4.59 -7.90
C GLU A 70 6.54 3.43 -7.21
N VAL A 71 7.25 2.34 -7.00
CA VAL A 71 6.68 1.12 -6.43
C VAL A 71 6.46 1.29 -4.93
N LEU A 72 5.20 1.15 -4.50
CA LEU A 72 4.78 1.12 -3.10
C LEU A 72 4.55 -0.30 -2.59
N ALA A 73 4.07 -1.19 -3.45
CA ALA A 73 3.93 -2.62 -3.19
C ALA A 73 4.06 -3.40 -4.49
N GLU A 74 4.85 -4.48 -4.48
CA GLU A 74 5.05 -5.35 -5.64
C GLU A 74 5.09 -6.82 -5.24
N THR A 75 4.99 -7.72 -6.21
CA THR A 75 5.18 -9.15 -6.03
C THR A 75 6.59 -9.52 -6.46
N VAL A 76 7.34 -10.15 -5.56
CA VAL A 76 8.73 -10.57 -5.79
C VAL A 76 8.85 -12.08 -5.66
N ASP A 77 9.81 -12.64 -6.38
CA ASP A 77 10.15 -14.07 -6.26
C ASP A 77 10.61 -14.39 -4.84
N SER A 78 10.16 -15.52 -4.37
CA SER A 78 10.54 -16.04 -3.06
C SER A 78 10.66 -17.57 -3.10
N TYR A 79 11.16 -18.15 -2.02
CA TYR A 79 11.39 -19.58 -1.91
C TYR A 79 10.91 -20.11 -0.57
N THR A 80 10.36 -21.32 -0.60
CA THR A 80 10.02 -22.06 0.61
C THR A 80 10.96 -23.23 0.77
N VAL A 81 11.63 -23.35 1.91
CA VAL A 81 12.49 -24.48 2.23
C VAL A 81 11.65 -25.69 2.55
N ILE A 82 11.95 -26.79 1.88
CA ILE A 82 11.40 -28.11 2.16
C ILE A 82 12.52 -29.08 2.59
N ALA A 83 12.14 -30.01 3.42
CA ALA A 83 13.02 -31.10 3.83
C ALA A 83 12.38 -32.43 3.45
N TYR A 84 13.11 -33.25 2.69
CA TYR A 84 12.72 -34.64 2.40
C TYR A 84 13.11 -35.53 3.55
N LEU A 85 12.15 -36.24 4.14
CA LEU A 85 12.36 -37.09 5.31
C LEU A 85 12.45 -38.58 4.97
N ASP A 86 11.83 -39.03 3.87
CA ASP A 86 11.76 -40.44 3.49
C ASP A 86 13.08 -40.89 2.84
N SER A 87 13.71 -41.92 3.48
CA SER A 87 14.94 -42.56 3.02
C SER A 87 14.80 -43.25 1.65
N SER A 88 13.58 -43.59 1.22
CA SER A 88 13.33 -44.21 -0.08
C SER A 88 13.81 -43.32 -1.25
N ARG A 89 13.84 -42.00 -1.06
CA ARG A 89 14.37 -41.04 -2.02
C ARG A 89 15.85 -41.25 -2.36
N SER A 90 16.59 -41.90 -1.48
CA SER A 90 18.03 -42.15 -1.63
C SER A 90 18.36 -43.54 -2.20
N LYS A 91 17.38 -44.46 -2.41
CA LYS A 91 17.60 -45.84 -2.81
C LYS A 91 18.44 -46.05 -4.08
N HIS A 92 18.35 -45.09 -5.03
CA HIS A 92 19.05 -45.14 -6.33
C HIS A 92 20.06 -44.01 -6.48
N SER A 93 20.56 -43.43 -5.39
CA SER A 93 21.49 -42.30 -5.40
C SER A 93 22.76 -42.65 -4.62
N THR A 94 23.90 -42.24 -5.14
CA THR A 94 25.22 -42.37 -4.49
C THR A 94 25.39 -41.41 -3.31
N LYS A 95 24.57 -40.35 -3.26
CA LYS A 95 24.56 -39.37 -2.16
C LYS A 95 23.16 -39.33 -1.54
N PRO A 96 23.06 -39.12 -0.21
CA PRO A 96 21.78 -38.97 0.46
C PRO A 96 20.95 -37.85 -0.15
N LYS A 97 19.67 -38.11 -0.49
CA LYS A 97 18.68 -37.17 -0.96
C LYS A 97 17.55 -36.90 0.03
N HIS A 98 17.74 -37.37 1.28
CA HIS A 98 16.86 -37.13 2.43
C HIS A 98 17.69 -36.60 3.60
N VAL A 99 17.05 -36.00 4.60
CA VAL A 99 17.69 -35.50 5.81
C VAL A 99 18.23 -36.68 6.61
N VAL A 100 19.55 -36.77 6.76
CA VAL A 100 20.24 -37.87 7.47
C VAL A 100 20.43 -37.52 8.95
N ASP A 101 20.99 -36.33 9.21
CA ASP A 101 21.20 -35.82 10.55
C ASP A 101 20.25 -34.66 10.82
N LYS A 102 19.17 -34.95 11.55
CA LYS A 102 18.11 -33.99 11.85
C LYS A 102 18.60 -32.87 12.79
N ARG A 103 19.46 -33.24 13.78
CA ARG A 103 19.98 -32.26 14.75
C ARG A 103 20.96 -31.28 14.12
N GLU A 104 21.94 -31.81 13.39
CA GLU A 104 22.91 -30.96 12.69
C GLU A 104 22.25 -30.09 11.63
N THR A 105 21.24 -30.62 10.91
CA THR A 105 20.45 -29.85 9.96
C THR A 105 19.70 -28.72 10.63
N ALA A 106 19.01 -28.99 11.76
CA ALA A 106 18.29 -27.96 12.52
C ALA A 106 19.23 -26.88 13.04
N LYS A 107 20.36 -27.25 13.64
CA LYS A 107 21.36 -26.30 14.15
C LYS A 107 21.90 -25.38 13.08
N LYS A 108 22.16 -25.84 11.86
CA LYS A 108 22.70 -25.05 10.78
C LYS A 108 21.64 -24.12 10.15
N LEU A 109 20.39 -24.57 10.10
CA LEU A 109 19.30 -23.78 9.53
C LEU A 109 18.73 -22.73 10.50
N ALA A 110 18.78 -22.95 11.80
CA ALA A 110 18.20 -22.09 12.82
C ALA A 110 18.56 -20.59 12.65
N PRO A 111 19.83 -20.21 12.51
CA PRO A 111 20.20 -18.81 12.36
C PRO A 111 19.76 -18.20 11.03
N LEU A 112 19.65 -18.99 9.95
CA LEU A 112 19.27 -18.52 8.62
C LEU A 112 17.76 -18.38 8.46
N LEU A 113 16.98 -19.19 9.19
CA LEU A 113 15.52 -19.18 9.16
C LEU A 113 14.91 -18.34 10.28
N ASN A 114 15.75 -17.76 11.16
CA ASN A 114 15.30 -17.05 12.36
C ASN A 114 14.29 -17.89 13.18
N MET A 115 14.62 -19.16 13.37
CA MET A 115 13.84 -20.14 14.15
C MET A 115 14.72 -20.79 15.21
N THR A 116 14.10 -21.36 16.26
CA THR A 116 14.85 -22.15 17.23
C THR A 116 15.27 -23.49 16.64
N GLU A 117 16.43 -24.01 17.10
CA GLU A 117 16.92 -25.36 16.69
C GLU A 117 15.88 -26.42 17.02
N GLU A 118 15.27 -26.35 18.20
CA GLU A 118 14.25 -27.28 18.68
C GLU A 118 13.04 -27.30 17.73
N ARG A 119 12.57 -26.10 17.31
CA ARG A 119 11.40 -26.03 16.42
C ARG A 119 11.66 -26.63 15.05
N ILE A 120 12.84 -26.40 14.49
CA ILE A 120 13.22 -27.03 13.21
C ILE A 120 13.39 -28.54 13.41
N TYR A 121 14.01 -28.98 14.52
CA TYR A 121 14.15 -30.38 14.82
C TYR A 121 12.79 -31.09 14.92
N GLU A 122 11.81 -30.53 15.63
CA GLU A 122 10.44 -31.06 15.72
C GLU A 122 9.81 -31.25 14.33
N LEU A 123 10.02 -30.32 13.40
CA LEU A 123 9.52 -30.41 12.02
C LEU A 123 10.22 -31.53 11.25
N LEU A 124 11.53 -31.72 11.46
CA LEU A 124 12.32 -32.78 10.82
C LEU A 124 12.08 -34.16 11.43
N ASP A 125 11.59 -34.25 12.69
CA ASP A 125 11.41 -35.52 13.41
C ASP A 125 10.01 -36.11 13.24
N GLN A 126 9.22 -35.61 12.30
CA GLN A 126 7.91 -36.16 11.99
C GLN A 126 8.02 -37.48 11.25
N ASN A 127 7.32 -38.52 11.76
CA ASN A 127 7.34 -39.85 11.18
C ASN A 127 6.27 -40.03 10.10
N GLY A 128 6.59 -40.75 9.04
CA GLY A 128 5.66 -41.17 7.99
C GLY A 128 5.41 -40.06 6.92
N LEU A 129 6.05 -38.92 7.02
CA LEU A 129 6.00 -37.88 5.99
C LEU A 129 7.11 -38.09 4.97
N TYR A 130 6.76 -37.90 3.69
CA TYR A 130 7.73 -37.89 2.59
C TYR A 130 8.57 -36.60 2.59
N GLN A 131 7.92 -35.46 2.80
CA GLN A 131 8.55 -34.14 2.91
C GLN A 131 7.81 -33.26 3.92
N VAL A 132 8.48 -32.23 4.41
CA VAL A 132 7.92 -31.20 5.29
C VAL A 132 8.44 -29.82 4.89
N GLU A 133 7.59 -28.80 5.03
CA GLU A 133 8.01 -27.40 4.98
C GLU A 133 8.59 -26.98 6.34
N LEU A 134 9.66 -26.18 6.32
CA LEU A 134 10.35 -25.80 7.56
C LEU A 134 9.70 -24.56 8.25
N GLY A 135 8.37 -24.59 8.34
CA GLY A 135 7.60 -23.63 9.16
C GLY A 135 7.63 -22.18 8.67
N PRO A 136 7.20 -21.21 9.49
CA PRO A 136 7.07 -19.82 9.03
C PRO A 136 8.38 -19.20 8.54
N GLY A 137 9.50 -19.42 9.26
CA GLY A 137 10.81 -18.88 8.90
C GLY A 137 11.41 -19.44 7.63
N GLY A 138 10.97 -20.64 7.19
CA GLY A 138 11.40 -21.24 5.93
C GLY A 138 10.57 -20.83 4.71
N ARG A 139 9.58 -19.96 4.87
CA ARG A 139 8.73 -19.45 3.78
C ARG A 139 9.15 -18.03 3.38
N GLY A 140 8.93 -17.69 2.12
CA GLY A 140 9.16 -16.34 1.60
C GLY A 140 10.63 -15.91 1.63
N LEU A 141 11.55 -16.87 1.52
CA LEU A 141 12.98 -16.58 1.49
C LEU A 141 13.38 -15.84 0.22
N THR A 142 14.33 -14.94 0.37
CA THR A 142 14.98 -14.27 -0.76
C THR A 142 15.94 -15.23 -1.49
N GLU A 143 16.31 -14.90 -2.73
CA GLU A 143 17.35 -15.66 -3.48
C GLU A 143 18.65 -15.74 -2.69
N LEU A 144 19.06 -14.66 -2.03
CA LEU A 144 20.27 -14.63 -1.21
C LEU A 144 20.21 -15.62 -0.05
N GLN A 145 19.09 -15.67 0.67
CA GLN A 145 18.88 -16.64 1.76
C GLN A 145 18.90 -18.08 1.24
N LYS A 146 18.24 -18.34 0.11
CA LYS A 146 18.30 -19.64 -0.58
C LYS A 146 19.73 -20.03 -0.90
N GLU A 147 20.53 -19.13 -1.52
CA GLU A 147 21.94 -19.39 -1.81
C GLU A 147 22.77 -19.68 -0.56
N GLN A 148 22.52 -18.95 0.53
CA GLN A 148 23.21 -19.20 1.81
C GLN A 148 22.92 -20.61 2.34
N ILE A 149 21.65 -21.04 2.28
CA ILE A 149 21.25 -22.39 2.70
C ILE A 149 21.83 -23.45 1.75
N GLN A 150 21.81 -23.22 0.43
CA GLN A 150 22.40 -24.13 -0.56
C GLN A 150 23.90 -24.33 -0.36
N LYS A 151 24.63 -23.31 0.07
CA LYS A 151 26.09 -23.41 0.39
C LYS A 151 26.38 -24.35 1.55
N LEU A 152 25.41 -24.60 2.44
CA LEU A 152 25.55 -25.58 3.53
C LEU A 152 25.56 -27.03 3.03
N LYS A 153 25.10 -27.28 1.79
CA LYS A 153 25.04 -28.61 1.14
C LYS A 153 24.37 -29.69 2.03
N LEU A 154 23.30 -29.31 2.73
CA LEU A 154 22.56 -30.21 3.62
C LEU A 154 21.77 -31.24 2.81
N PRO A 155 21.97 -32.56 3.06
CA PRO A 155 21.22 -33.58 2.36
C PRO A 155 19.72 -33.47 2.63
N GLY A 156 18.90 -33.62 1.58
CA GLY A 156 17.44 -33.60 1.70
C GLY A 156 16.79 -32.23 1.84
N ILE A 157 17.56 -31.14 1.88
CA ILE A 157 17.03 -29.79 1.85
C ILE A 157 16.89 -29.33 0.40
N ASP A 158 15.72 -28.79 0.07
CA ASP A 158 15.39 -28.30 -1.27
C ASP A 158 14.46 -27.08 -1.17
N PHE A 159 14.08 -26.48 -2.30
CA PHE A 159 13.31 -25.24 -2.36
C PHE A 159 12.16 -25.38 -3.34
N ILE A 160 11.00 -24.88 -2.94
CA ILE A 160 9.88 -24.64 -3.81
C ILE A 160 9.89 -23.15 -4.17
N ALA A 161 9.89 -22.83 -5.47
CA ALA A 161 9.71 -21.46 -5.93
C ALA A 161 8.30 -20.99 -5.57
N SER A 162 8.19 -19.79 -5.05
CA SER A 162 6.96 -19.12 -4.66
C SER A 162 7.11 -17.62 -4.92
N SER A 163 6.07 -16.87 -4.63
CA SER A 163 6.12 -15.40 -4.65
C SER A 163 5.67 -14.85 -3.32
N LYS A 164 6.13 -13.64 -3.00
CA LYS A 164 5.62 -12.89 -1.85
C LYS A 164 5.33 -11.45 -2.21
N ARG A 165 4.37 -10.86 -1.50
CA ARG A 165 4.14 -9.43 -1.56
C ARG A 165 5.23 -8.71 -0.79
N TYR A 166 5.74 -7.62 -1.35
CA TYR A 166 6.83 -6.86 -0.79
C TYR A 166 6.51 -5.36 -0.81
N TYR A 167 6.78 -4.71 0.31
CA TYR A 167 6.57 -3.28 0.53
C TYR A 167 7.94 -2.64 0.79
N PRO A 168 8.56 -2.00 -0.23
CA PRO A 168 9.96 -1.56 -0.16
C PRO A 168 10.21 -0.49 0.89
N ASN A 169 9.19 0.30 1.23
CA ASN A 169 9.31 1.44 2.14
C ASN A 169 8.82 1.13 3.57
N LEU A 170 8.75 -0.15 3.97
CA LEU A 170 8.40 -0.60 5.32
C LEU A 170 7.02 -0.08 5.79
N ASP A 171 6.98 0.78 6.83
CA ASP A 171 5.76 1.33 7.44
C ASP A 171 5.15 2.53 6.70
N PHE A 172 5.71 2.89 5.54
CA PHE A 172 5.28 3.99 4.70
C PHE A 172 3.84 3.82 4.20
N ALA A 173 2.99 4.81 4.45
CA ALA A 173 1.58 4.82 4.06
C ALA A 173 0.82 3.52 4.40
N SER A 174 1.22 2.84 5.49
CA SER A 174 0.80 1.47 5.78
C SER A 174 -0.73 1.29 5.87
N TYR A 175 -1.45 2.24 6.44
CA TYR A 175 -2.91 2.20 6.51
C TYR A 175 -3.61 2.47 5.16
N VAL A 176 -2.93 3.14 4.23
CA VAL A 176 -3.41 3.32 2.85
C VAL A 176 -3.15 2.07 2.03
N LEU A 177 -1.92 1.57 2.05
CA LEU A 177 -1.54 0.37 1.30
C LEU A 177 -2.27 -0.86 1.83
N GLY A 178 -2.26 -1.04 3.14
CA GLY A 178 -2.72 -2.26 3.78
C GLY A 178 -1.68 -3.38 3.70
N TYR A 179 -2.14 -4.62 3.82
CA TYR A 179 -1.30 -5.80 3.73
C TYR A 179 -2.08 -6.98 3.15
N VAL A 180 -1.36 -8.04 2.81
CA VAL A 180 -1.92 -9.28 2.26
C VAL A 180 -1.66 -10.47 3.16
N THR A 181 -2.50 -11.50 3.06
CA THR A 181 -2.26 -12.85 3.59
C THR A 181 -2.16 -13.85 2.45
N THR A 182 -1.59 -15.01 2.74
CA THR A 182 -1.54 -16.14 1.81
C THR A 182 -2.44 -17.23 2.33
N THR A 183 -3.40 -17.68 1.51
CA THR A 183 -4.30 -18.78 1.84
C THR A 183 -3.58 -20.13 1.80
N GLU A 184 -4.22 -21.19 2.31
CA GLU A 184 -3.67 -22.57 2.26
C GLU A 184 -3.42 -23.04 0.82
N ASP A 185 -4.21 -22.57 -0.14
CA ASP A 185 -4.04 -22.87 -1.58
C ASP A 185 -2.93 -22.04 -2.26
N GLY A 186 -2.21 -21.21 -1.50
CA GLY A 186 -1.11 -20.37 -2.02
C GLY A 186 -1.54 -19.06 -2.69
N ASN A 187 -2.83 -18.73 -2.69
CA ASN A 187 -3.31 -17.46 -3.26
C ASN A 187 -3.06 -16.30 -2.29
N THR A 188 -2.77 -15.13 -2.84
CA THR A 188 -2.58 -13.88 -2.07
C THR A 188 -3.88 -13.10 -2.00
N VAL A 189 -4.32 -12.76 -0.79
CA VAL A 189 -5.56 -12.01 -0.53
C VAL A 189 -5.25 -10.74 0.24
N GLY A 190 -5.81 -9.62 -0.20
CA GLY A 190 -5.71 -8.33 0.48
C GLY A 190 -6.63 -8.25 1.68
N GLU A 191 -6.08 -7.86 2.84
CA GLU A 191 -6.83 -7.79 4.11
C GLU A 191 -7.25 -6.36 4.47
N MET A 192 -6.48 -5.36 4.07
CA MET A 192 -6.69 -3.97 4.47
C MET A 192 -6.28 -3.01 3.35
N GLY A 193 -6.74 -1.76 3.42
CA GLY A 193 -6.33 -0.67 2.54
C GLY A 193 -6.63 -0.91 1.06
N ILE A 194 -5.75 -0.43 0.20
CA ILE A 194 -5.82 -0.62 -1.27
C ILE A 194 -5.69 -2.10 -1.63
N GLU A 195 -4.84 -2.85 -0.93
CA GLU A 195 -4.69 -4.30 -1.13
C GLU A 195 -6.02 -5.04 -1.04
N SER A 196 -6.86 -4.68 -0.07
CA SER A 196 -8.19 -5.27 0.11
C SER A 196 -9.23 -4.68 -0.82
N LYS A 197 -9.30 -3.35 -0.93
CA LYS A 197 -10.29 -2.65 -1.74
C LYS A 197 -10.23 -3.03 -3.22
N TYR A 198 -9.03 -3.22 -3.73
CA TYR A 198 -8.76 -3.57 -5.13
C TYR A 198 -8.25 -5.00 -5.29
N ASN A 199 -8.57 -5.88 -4.32
CA ASN A 199 -8.11 -7.26 -4.36
C ASN A 199 -8.42 -7.95 -5.70
N ASP A 200 -9.65 -7.80 -6.20
CA ASP A 200 -10.09 -8.42 -7.46
C ASP A 200 -9.32 -7.91 -8.69
N LYS A 201 -8.86 -6.65 -8.65
CA LYS A 201 -8.06 -6.07 -9.74
C LYS A 201 -6.60 -6.48 -9.64
N LEU A 202 -6.08 -6.52 -8.42
CA LEU A 202 -4.68 -6.84 -8.15
C LEU A 202 -4.36 -8.34 -8.33
N THR A 203 -5.29 -9.26 -8.02
CA THR A 203 -4.99 -10.70 -7.92
C THR A 203 -4.72 -11.36 -9.27
N GLY A 204 -5.39 -10.93 -10.36
CA GLY A 204 -5.30 -11.62 -11.65
C GLY A 204 -6.04 -12.97 -11.68
N VAL A 205 -5.79 -13.75 -12.71
CA VAL A 205 -6.42 -15.07 -12.92
C VAL A 205 -5.34 -16.12 -13.13
N ASN A 206 -5.34 -17.16 -12.28
CA ASN A 206 -4.37 -18.24 -12.39
C ASN A 206 -4.62 -19.06 -13.68
N GLY A 207 -3.52 -19.38 -14.36
CA GLY A 207 -3.51 -20.34 -15.46
C GLY A 207 -3.28 -21.78 -14.98
N SER A 208 -3.11 -22.70 -15.90
CA SER A 208 -2.73 -24.06 -15.56
C SER A 208 -2.03 -24.77 -16.72
N VAL A 209 -1.14 -25.69 -16.38
CA VAL A 209 -0.55 -26.64 -17.30
C VAL A 209 -0.97 -28.04 -16.89
N THR A 210 -1.57 -28.77 -17.81
CA THR A 210 -1.93 -30.19 -17.62
C THR A 210 -1.09 -31.02 -18.56
N TYR A 211 -0.31 -31.95 -18.01
CA TYR A 211 0.59 -32.83 -18.76
C TYR A 211 0.57 -34.25 -18.20
N GLU A 212 1.06 -35.21 -19.00
CA GLU A 212 1.22 -36.60 -18.58
C GLU A 212 2.61 -36.83 -17.98
N GLN A 213 2.65 -37.62 -16.90
CA GLN A 213 3.87 -38.05 -16.20
C GLN A 213 3.97 -39.57 -16.11
N ASP A 214 5.19 -40.09 -15.98
CA ASP A 214 5.43 -41.49 -15.70
C ASP A 214 5.13 -41.88 -14.25
N ALA A 215 5.28 -43.17 -13.92
CA ALA A 215 5.06 -43.66 -12.55
C ALA A 215 6.04 -43.11 -11.51
N SER A 216 7.12 -42.50 -11.95
CA SER A 216 8.14 -41.84 -11.11
C SER A 216 7.93 -40.32 -11.00
N GLY A 217 6.87 -39.77 -11.64
CA GLY A 217 6.54 -38.35 -11.63
C GLY A 217 7.28 -37.51 -12.67
N TYR A 218 8.04 -38.11 -13.59
CA TYR A 218 8.71 -37.36 -14.66
C TYR A 218 7.75 -37.07 -15.81
N ARG A 219 7.75 -35.82 -16.26
CA ARG A 219 6.95 -35.37 -17.40
C ARG A 219 7.33 -36.13 -18.69
N LEU A 220 6.33 -36.60 -19.41
CA LEU A 220 6.50 -37.28 -20.69
C LEU A 220 6.68 -36.22 -21.80
N VAL A 221 7.90 -36.11 -22.34
CA VAL A 221 8.32 -35.02 -23.24
C VAL A 221 7.58 -35.01 -24.58
N ASN A 222 7.06 -36.17 -25.03
CA ASN A 222 6.39 -36.32 -26.35
C ASN A 222 4.87 -36.37 -26.29
N MET A 223 4.28 -36.08 -25.11
CA MET A 223 2.83 -36.03 -24.94
C MET A 223 2.32 -34.59 -25.03
N PRO A 224 1.13 -34.36 -25.63
CA PRO A 224 0.55 -33.04 -25.69
C PRO A 224 0.24 -32.51 -24.30
N GLU A 225 0.55 -31.24 -24.06
CA GLU A 225 0.11 -30.53 -22.87
C GLU A 225 -1.10 -29.65 -23.18
N ILE A 226 -1.95 -29.45 -22.18
CA ILE A 226 -3.02 -28.45 -22.21
C ILE A 226 -2.55 -27.31 -21.34
N ARG A 227 -2.34 -26.14 -21.94
CA ARG A 227 -1.90 -24.93 -21.26
C ARG A 227 -2.99 -23.87 -21.31
N ILE A 228 -3.35 -23.35 -20.16
CA ILE A 228 -4.18 -22.17 -19.98
C ILE A 228 -3.26 -21.09 -19.42
N GLU A 229 -3.06 -20.02 -20.17
CA GLU A 229 -2.18 -18.94 -19.75
C GLU A 229 -2.78 -18.22 -18.54
N LYS A 230 -1.91 -17.71 -17.69
CA LYS A 230 -2.30 -16.84 -16.57
C LYS A 230 -2.56 -15.42 -17.08
N GLU A 231 -3.42 -14.72 -16.38
CA GLU A 231 -3.64 -13.28 -16.56
C GLU A 231 -3.16 -12.56 -15.30
N ASP A 232 -2.10 -11.77 -15.41
CA ASP A 232 -1.55 -11.03 -14.27
C ASP A 232 -2.50 -9.91 -13.82
N GLY A 233 -2.45 -9.55 -12.54
CA GLY A 233 -3.28 -8.51 -11.98
C GLY A 233 -2.91 -7.11 -12.50
N TYR A 234 -3.86 -6.19 -12.44
CA TYR A 234 -3.69 -4.80 -12.86
C TYR A 234 -2.85 -3.99 -11.87
N ASP A 235 -2.07 -3.07 -12.37
CA ASP A 235 -1.33 -2.10 -11.56
C ASP A 235 -2.26 -0.95 -11.11
N VAL A 236 -2.22 -0.61 -9.83
CA VAL A 236 -3.02 0.46 -9.22
C VAL A 236 -2.11 1.65 -8.91
N TYR A 237 -2.37 2.78 -9.57
CA TYR A 237 -1.66 4.04 -9.32
C TYR A 237 -2.46 4.87 -8.33
N LEU A 238 -1.82 5.26 -7.23
CA LEU A 238 -2.41 6.13 -6.22
C LEU A 238 -2.17 7.61 -6.55
N THR A 239 -2.94 8.47 -5.90
CA THR A 239 -2.69 9.92 -5.91
C THR A 239 -1.59 10.33 -4.94
N ILE A 240 -1.13 9.43 -4.08
CA ILE A 240 -0.02 9.65 -3.15
C ILE A 240 1.23 10.05 -3.92
N ASP A 241 1.87 11.12 -3.49
CA ASP A 241 3.23 11.49 -3.91
C ASP A 241 4.22 11.00 -2.84
N SER A 242 5.10 10.10 -3.22
CA SER A 242 6.03 9.46 -2.27
C SER A 242 6.92 10.45 -1.53
N ASN A 243 7.27 11.57 -2.15
CA ASN A 243 8.08 12.59 -1.48
C ASN A 243 7.26 13.37 -0.45
N VAL A 244 6.04 13.79 -0.82
CA VAL A 244 5.13 14.48 0.10
C VAL A 244 4.75 13.57 1.27
N GLN A 245 4.49 12.28 0.99
CA GLN A 245 4.21 11.28 2.03
C GLN A 245 5.40 11.14 2.98
N LEU A 246 6.63 11.01 2.46
CA LEU A 246 7.83 10.89 3.29
C LEU A 246 8.07 12.13 4.15
N MET A 247 7.87 13.34 3.60
CA MET A 247 7.95 14.60 4.35
C MET A 247 6.92 14.62 5.48
N THR A 248 5.67 14.21 5.18
CA THR A 248 4.58 14.17 6.16
C THR A 248 4.85 13.16 7.28
N GLU A 249 5.33 11.95 6.94
CA GLU A 249 5.67 10.93 7.93
C GLU A 249 6.87 11.34 8.79
N ARG A 250 7.89 11.94 8.19
CA ARG A 250 9.05 12.45 8.93
C ARG A 250 8.64 13.53 9.93
N ALA A 251 7.84 14.51 9.49
CA ALA A 251 7.31 15.56 10.34
C ALA A 251 6.52 14.96 11.52
N LEU A 252 5.60 14.02 11.24
CA LEU A 252 4.79 13.37 12.26
C LEU A 252 5.63 12.54 13.23
N THR A 253 6.53 11.68 12.72
CA THR A 253 7.36 10.78 13.52
C THR A 253 8.27 11.53 14.46
N SER A 254 8.90 12.62 13.99
CA SER A 254 9.85 13.44 14.77
C SER A 254 9.22 14.02 16.04
N GLN A 255 7.93 14.32 16.01
CA GLN A 255 7.19 14.92 17.12
C GLN A 255 6.44 13.89 17.96
N PHE A 256 5.97 12.79 17.33
CA PHE A 256 5.15 11.79 17.99
C PHE A 256 5.90 11.00 19.06
N GLN A 257 7.16 10.62 18.81
CA GLN A 257 7.94 9.74 19.70
C GLN A 257 8.05 10.24 21.15
N ASN A 258 8.04 11.57 21.37
CA ASN A 258 8.19 12.18 22.68
C ASN A 258 6.93 12.90 23.17
N SER A 259 5.79 12.71 22.48
CA SER A 259 4.58 13.47 22.77
C SER A 259 3.71 12.89 23.87
N GLY A 260 3.83 11.58 24.12
CA GLY A 260 2.92 10.83 24.99
C GLY A 260 1.54 10.55 24.35
N ALA A 261 1.29 10.98 23.12
CA ALA A 261 0.01 10.79 22.43
C ALA A 261 -0.26 9.31 22.14
N GLU A 262 -1.53 8.92 22.25
CA GLU A 262 -1.97 7.55 21.94
C GLU A 262 -1.90 7.29 20.43
N TRP A 263 -2.41 8.22 19.63
CA TRP A 263 -2.32 8.16 18.18
C TRP A 263 -2.25 9.56 17.56
N ALA A 264 -1.77 9.61 16.33
CA ALA A 264 -1.73 10.82 15.52
C ALA A 264 -2.01 10.50 14.05
N ILE A 265 -2.67 11.43 13.37
CA ILE A 265 -2.87 11.41 11.93
C ILE A 265 -2.55 12.78 11.33
N PHE A 266 -1.90 12.77 10.17
CA PHE A 266 -1.69 13.96 9.35
C PHE A 266 -1.99 13.63 7.89
N VAL A 267 -3.05 14.20 7.35
CA VAL A 267 -3.50 13.99 5.98
C VAL A 267 -3.40 15.29 5.19
N VAL A 268 -2.94 15.19 3.94
CA VAL A 268 -2.75 16.30 3.02
C VAL A 268 -3.43 15.98 1.71
N ALA A 269 -4.21 16.92 1.20
CA ALA A 269 -4.85 16.80 -0.09
C ALA A 269 -4.58 18.04 -0.97
N GLU A 270 -4.60 17.82 -2.27
CA GLU A 270 -4.53 18.89 -3.26
C GLU A 270 -5.86 19.67 -3.28
N ALA A 271 -5.78 20.96 -3.02
CA ALA A 271 -6.95 21.82 -2.79
C ALA A 271 -7.94 21.90 -3.97
N LYS A 272 -7.44 21.80 -5.20
CA LYS A 272 -8.23 21.97 -6.43
C LYS A 272 -8.79 20.68 -7.03
N THR A 273 -8.38 19.54 -6.53
CA THR A 273 -8.78 18.23 -7.08
C THR A 273 -9.38 17.30 -6.02
N GLY A 274 -9.09 17.54 -4.74
CA GLY A 274 -9.45 16.64 -3.64
C GLY A 274 -8.57 15.38 -3.58
N LYS A 275 -7.50 15.27 -4.38
CA LYS A 275 -6.58 14.12 -4.37
C LYS A 275 -5.79 14.07 -3.07
N ILE A 276 -5.84 12.95 -2.38
CA ILE A 276 -5.00 12.70 -1.21
C ILE A 276 -3.57 12.47 -1.68
N ILE A 277 -2.66 13.36 -1.34
CA ILE A 277 -1.25 13.29 -1.75
C ILE A 277 -0.35 12.74 -0.65
N ALA A 278 -0.81 12.77 0.61
CA ALA A 278 -0.17 12.12 1.74
C ALA A 278 -1.16 11.78 2.86
N SER A 279 -0.93 10.67 3.56
CA SER A 279 -1.67 10.27 4.76
C SER A 279 -0.74 9.50 5.70
N ALA A 280 -0.22 10.20 6.70
CA ALA A 280 0.67 9.64 7.72
C ALA A 280 -0.10 9.36 9.00
N THR A 281 0.14 8.21 9.62
CA THR A 281 -0.50 7.76 10.86
C THR A 281 0.55 7.22 11.82
N LYS A 282 0.40 7.49 13.13
CA LYS A 282 1.20 6.89 14.19
C LYS A 282 0.28 6.40 15.32
N PRO A 283 0.57 5.20 15.90
CA PRO A 283 1.54 4.22 15.44
C PRO A 283 1.25 3.72 14.02
N SER A 284 2.30 3.50 13.22
CA SER A 284 2.23 2.81 11.94
C SER A 284 2.61 1.33 12.11
N PHE A 285 2.53 0.54 11.05
CA PHE A 285 2.97 -0.84 11.04
C PHE A 285 3.73 -1.17 9.74
N ASP A 286 4.62 -2.16 9.80
CA ASP A 286 5.29 -2.69 8.61
C ASP A 286 4.44 -3.82 7.99
N PRO A 287 3.88 -3.63 6.78
CA PRO A 287 3.08 -4.64 6.10
C PRO A 287 3.85 -5.95 5.82
N ASN A 288 5.18 -5.89 5.71
CA ASN A 288 6.00 -7.10 5.54
C ASN A 288 6.04 -7.94 6.83
N GLN A 289 6.05 -7.28 8.00
CA GLN A 289 6.11 -7.93 9.32
C GLN A 289 4.72 -8.18 9.91
N LYS A 290 3.70 -7.43 9.46
CA LYS A 290 2.32 -7.48 9.98
C LYS A 290 2.25 -7.21 11.48
N ASN A 291 3.09 -6.30 11.97
CA ASN A 291 3.16 -5.90 13.37
C ASN A 291 2.09 -4.86 13.75
N ILE A 292 0.93 -4.92 13.11
CA ILE A 292 -0.20 -4.04 13.32
C ILE A 292 -0.81 -4.24 14.72
N THR A 293 -1.07 -3.14 15.42
CA THR A 293 -1.71 -3.13 16.74
C THR A 293 -3.11 -2.55 16.72
N ASN A 294 -3.42 -1.68 15.77
CA ASN A 294 -4.74 -1.11 15.56
C ASN A 294 -5.21 -1.37 14.12
N TYR A 295 -6.29 -2.10 13.96
CA TYR A 295 -6.86 -2.44 12.65
C TYR A 295 -7.81 -1.37 12.10
N LEU A 296 -8.12 -0.32 12.86
CA LEU A 296 -8.92 0.81 12.42
C LEU A 296 -8.01 1.84 11.75
N ASN A 297 -8.32 2.22 10.52
CA ASN A 297 -7.62 3.29 9.83
C ASN A 297 -8.06 4.65 10.41
N PRO A 298 -7.19 5.40 11.12
CA PRO A 298 -7.57 6.68 11.73
C PRO A 298 -8.06 7.74 10.74
N LEU A 299 -7.71 7.63 9.46
CA LEU A 299 -8.19 8.55 8.43
C LEU A 299 -9.70 8.50 8.26
N LEU A 300 -10.31 7.31 8.35
CA LEU A 300 -11.69 7.08 7.89
C LEU A 300 -12.53 6.14 8.77
N SER A 301 -11.89 5.35 9.65
CA SER A 301 -12.59 4.39 10.50
C SER A 301 -12.69 4.83 11.98
N THR A 302 -11.92 5.85 12.38
CA THR A 302 -11.95 6.41 13.72
C THR A 302 -12.73 7.72 13.70
N ALA A 303 -13.99 7.65 14.13
CA ALA A 303 -14.81 8.85 14.32
C ALA A 303 -14.61 9.38 15.74
N PHE A 304 -14.47 10.70 15.86
CA PHE A 304 -14.31 11.39 17.15
C PHE A 304 -15.00 12.75 17.13
N GLU A 305 -15.18 13.32 18.29
CA GLU A 305 -15.71 14.68 18.42
C GLU A 305 -14.72 15.70 17.86
N PRO A 306 -15.08 16.47 16.82
CA PRO A 306 -14.12 17.36 16.13
C PRO A 306 -13.72 18.60 16.93
N GLY A 307 -14.48 18.93 17.97
CA GLY A 307 -14.29 20.15 18.74
C GLY A 307 -14.38 21.40 17.89
N SER A 308 -13.63 22.42 18.27
CA SER A 308 -13.74 23.76 17.69
C SER A 308 -13.43 23.91 16.20
N THR A 309 -12.89 22.88 15.53
CA THR A 309 -12.78 22.92 14.06
C THR A 309 -14.16 23.01 13.39
N MET A 310 -15.20 22.47 14.05
CA MET A 310 -16.57 22.51 13.55
C MET A 310 -17.14 23.92 13.48
N LYS A 311 -16.67 24.85 14.31
CA LYS A 311 -17.11 26.25 14.30
C LYS A 311 -16.98 26.91 12.93
N THR A 312 -15.96 26.55 12.17
CA THR A 312 -15.78 27.01 10.79
C THR A 312 -17.04 26.77 9.96
N TYR A 313 -17.60 25.61 10.04
CA TYR A 313 -18.75 25.20 9.25
C TYR A 313 -20.08 25.77 9.81
N THR A 314 -20.17 25.99 11.12
CA THR A 314 -21.30 26.69 11.73
C THR A 314 -21.33 28.17 11.31
N TYR A 315 -20.18 28.84 11.31
CA TYR A 315 -20.08 30.21 10.78
C TYR A 315 -20.44 30.28 9.29
N MET A 316 -19.95 29.34 8.49
CA MET A 316 -20.34 29.25 7.07
C MET A 316 -21.85 29.08 6.88
N ALA A 317 -22.47 28.19 7.68
CA ALA A 317 -23.94 27.99 7.63
C ALA A 317 -24.71 29.29 7.92
N THR A 318 -24.27 30.04 8.92
CA THR A 318 -24.88 31.31 9.29
C THR A 318 -24.70 32.37 8.18
N MET A 319 -23.52 32.47 7.60
CA MET A 319 -23.22 33.39 6.46
C MET A 319 -24.07 33.06 5.24
N GLU A 320 -24.19 31.78 4.89
CA GLU A 320 -24.99 31.34 3.73
C GLU A 320 -26.49 31.59 3.91
N LYS A 321 -26.96 31.66 5.15
CA LYS A 321 -28.35 32.10 5.43
C LYS A 321 -28.57 33.60 5.19
N GLY A 322 -27.50 34.39 5.09
CA GLY A 322 -27.53 35.80 4.74
C GLY A 322 -27.76 36.80 5.90
N ASN A 323 -27.84 36.30 7.14
CA ASN A 323 -28.10 37.15 8.33
C ASN A 323 -26.84 37.40 9.17
N TYR A 324 -25.69 36.92 8.75
CA TYR A 324 -24.44 37.06 9.50
C TYR A 324 -23.91 38.51 9.42
N ASN A 325 -23.64 39.08 10.60
CA ASN A 325 -22.91 40.34 10.73
C ASN A 325 -21.72 40.11 11.68
N GLY A 326 -20.53 39.96 11.15
CA GLY A 326 -19.31 39.69 11.91
C GLY A 326 -18.92 40.77 12.91
N GLN A 327 -19.40 42.02 12.70
CA GLN A 327 -19.15 43.14 13.58
C GLN A 327 -20.22 43.33 14.68
N ALA A 328 -21.33 42.57 14.61
CA ALA A 328 -22.26 42.53 15.73
C ALA A 328 -21.62 41.94 16.96
N THR A 329 -21.99 42.45 18.14
CA THR A 329 -21.40 42.07 19.42
C THR A 329 -22.30 41.12 20.21
N TYR A 330 -21.68 40.36 21.09
CA TYR A 330 -22.32 39.51 22.08
C TYR A 330 -21.49 39.47 23.36
N GLN A 331 -22.13 39.16 24.51
CA GLN A 331 -21.45 38.96 25.79
C GLN A 331 -20.85 37.55 25.80
N SER A 332 -19.52 37.43 25.83
CA SER A 332 -18.80 36.18 25.97
C SER A 332 -18.72 35.70 27.44
N GLY A 333 -18.19 34.52 27.64
CA GLY A 333 -17.94 33.93 28.98
C GLY A 333 -18.87 32.81 29.32
N THR A 334 -20.11 33.10 29.64
CA THR A 334 -21.12 32.09 30.01
C THR A 334 -22.49 32.42 29.41
N MET A 335 -23.23 31.36 29.06
CA MET A 335 -24.59 31.48 28.52
C MET A 335 -25.48 30.42 29.15
N LYS A 336 -26.63 30.82 29.64
CA LYS A 336 -27.66 29.89 30.11
C LYS A 336 -28.54 29.46 28.95
N LEU A 337 -28.68 28.12 28.77
CA LEU A 337 -29.59 27.53 27.80
C LEU A 337 -30.43 26.48 28.53
N SER A 338 -31.71 26.82 28.80
CA SER A 338 -32.57 26.03 29.70
C SER A 338 -31.90 25.80 31.09
N ASP A 339 -31.73 24.58 31.50
CA ASP A 339 -31.10 24.21 32.77
C ASP A 339 -29.57 24.07 32.69
N TYR A 340 -28.99 24.23 31.49
CA TYR A 340 -27.57 24.07 31.27
C TYR A 340 -26.83 25.39 31.15
N THR A 341 -25.56 25.39 31.49
CA THR A 341 -24.69 26.54 31.35
C THR A 341 -23.53 26.20 30.40
N ILE A 342 -23.52 26.83 29.25
CA ILE A 342 -22.40 26.74 28.30
C ILE A 342 -21.32 27.76 28.74
N LYS A 343 -20.04 27.41 28.60
CA LYS A 343 -18.92 28.30 28.96
C LYS A 343 -17.94 28.40 27.80
N ASP A 344 -17.31 29.52 27.69
CA ASP A 344 -16.11 29.64 26.88
C ASP A 344 -14.96 28.83 27.51
N TRP A 345 -14.03 28.36 26.69
CA TRP A 345 -12.96 27.45 27.12
C TRP A 345 -12.05 28.06 28.20
N ASN A 346 -11.91 29.39 28.27
CA ASN A 346 -11.17 30.09 29.34
C ASN A 346 -11.98 30.29 30.63
N GLY A 347 -13.28 29.94 30.65
CA GLY A 347 -14.16 29.98 31.79
C GLY A 347 -14.77 31.36 32.14
N TYR A 348 -14.19 32.44 31.64
CA TYR A 348 -14.61 33.82 31.96
C TYR A 348 -14.88 34.70 30.72
N GLY A 349 -14.50 34.28 29.51
CA GLY A 349 -14.71 35.03 28.26
C GLY A 349 -13.78 36.22 28.09
N TRP A 350 -14.20 37.15 27.22
CA TRP A 350 -13.47 38.36 26.83
C TRP A 350 -14.33 39.63 26.96
N GLY A 351 -15.42 39.57 27.70
CA GLY A 351 -16.42 40.64 27.78
C GLY A 351 -17.31 40.69 26.56
N GLU A 352 -17.73 41.93 26.19
CA GLU A 352 -18.48 42.16 24.96
C GLU A 352 -17.55 42.17 23.76
N ILE A 353 -17.73 41.23 22.84
CA ILE A 353 -16.85 41.04 21.66
C ILE A 353 -17.67 40.82 20.41
N THR A 354 -17.05 41.07 19.23
CA THR A 354 -17.68 40.81 17.94
C THR A 354 -17.68 39.34 17.58
N TYR A 355 -18.59 38.88 16.71
CA TYR A 355 -18.57 37.48 16.23
C TYR A 355 -17.27 37.13 15.53
N ASP A 356 -16.72 38.04 14.70
CA ASP A 356 -15.43 37.79 14.02
C ASP A 356 -14.32 37.59 15.02
N TYR A 357 -14.18 38.41 16.06
CA TYR A 357 -13.20 38.23 17.11
C TYR A 357 -13.46 36.95 17.92
N GLY A 358 -14.73 36.65 18.21
CA GLY A 358 -15.14 35.41 18.88
C GLY A 358 -14.73 34.15 18.13
N TYR A 359 -14.74 34.17 16.77
CA TYR A 359 -14.21 33.07 15.99
C TYR A 359 -12.70 32.90 16.19
N THR A 360 -11.92 34.01 16.18
CA THR A 360 -10.48 33.95 16.35
C THR A 360 -10.09 33.43 17.72
N GLN A 361 -10.84 33.80 18.76
CA GLN A 361 -10.67 33.31 20.13
C GLN A 361 -11.33 31.93 20.38
N SER A 362 -11.96 31.37 19.37
CA SER A 362 -12.65 30.07 19.47
C SER A 362 -13.77 30.07 20.55
N SER A 363 -14.53 31.16 20.67
CA SER A 363 -15.63 31.29 21.65
C SER A 363 -16.73 30.25 21.39
N ASN A 364 -17.09 29.46 22.42
CA ASN A 364 -18.25 28.58 22.42
C ASN A 364 -19.54 29.37 22.45
N ILE A 365 -19.53 30.47 23.23
CA ILE A 365 -20.68 31.34 23.37
C ILE A 365 -21.02 32.04 22.06
N GLY A 366 -20.00 32.40 21.25
CA GLY A 366 -20.20 32.98 19.93
C GLY A 366 -21.05 32.10 19.03
N VAL A 367 -20.69 30.81 18.87
CA VAL A 367 -21.47 29.91 18.02
C VAL A 367 -22.80 29.50 18.63
N ALA A 368 -22.90 29.38 19.96
CA ALA A 368 -24.17 29.13 20.63
C ALA A 368 -25.18 30.28 20.40
N ASN A 369 -24.70 31.54 20.41
CA ASN A 369 -25.51 32.72 20.06
C ASN A 369 -25.92 32.68 18.59
N LEU A 370 -25.03 32.33 17.66
CA LEU A 370 -25.36 32.17 16.23
C LEU A 370 -26.49 31.14 16.06
N MET A 371 -26.44 30.01 16.78
CA MET A 371 -27.51 29.01 16.76
C MET A 371 -28.84 29.56 17.33
N GLN A 372 -28.77 30.26 18.44
CA GLN A 372 -29.97 30.80 19.07
C GLN A 372 -30.68 31.86 18.23
N HIS A 373 -29.93 32.68 17.49
CA HIS A 373 -30.46 33.85 16.81
C HIS A 373 -30.60 33.71 15.29
N TYR A 374 -29.80 32.83 14.66
CA TYR A 374 -29.67 32.82 13.19
C TYR A 374 -29.92 31.48 12.55
N LEU A 375 -29.74 30.37 13.24
CA LEU A 375 -29.87 29.01 12.69
C LEU A 375 -30.73 28.11 13.58
N THR A 376 -31.54 27.25 12.96
CA THR A 376 -32.15 26.12 13.63
C THR A 376 -31.25 24.91 13.61
N GLY A 377 -31.50 23.92 14.47
CA GLY A 377 -30.79 22.65 14.46
C GLY A 377 -30.89 21.93 13.11
N ASP A 378 -32.09 21.90 12.51
CA ASP A 378 -32.34 21.27 11.22
C ASP A 378 -31.52 21.94 10.08
N GLU A 379 -31.43 23.28 10.11
CA GLU A 379 -30.64 24.03 9.12
C GLU A 379 -29.13 23.75 9.27
N LEU A 380 -28.63 23.68 10.52
CA LEU A 380 -27.26 23.28 10.78
C LEU A 380 -27.00 21.86 10.29
N ALA A 381 -27.85 20.87 10.66
CA ALA A 381 -27.73 19.50 10.23
C ALA A 381 -27.71 19.36 8.69
N ALA A 382 -28.63 20.05 8.02
CA ALA A 382 -28.69 20.06 6.55
C ALA A 382 -27.43 20.67 5.93
N TYR A 383 -26.87 21.72 6.51
CA TYR A 383 -25.64 22.34 6.00
C TYR A 383 -24.41 21.46 6.25
N LEU A 384 -24.28 20.87 7.43
CA LEU A 384 -23.21 19.90 7.74
C LEU A 384 -23.26 18.70 6.80
N LYS A 385 -24.45 18.16 6.53
CA LYS A 385 -24.66 17.10 5.54
C LYS A 385 -24.25 17.54 4.14
N LYS A 386 -24.59 18.77 3.72
CA LYS A 386 -24.17 19.35 2.43
C LYS A 386 -22.62 19.43 2.30
N LEU A 387 -21.91 19.59 3.43
CA LEU A 387 -20.45 19.56 3.52
C LEU A 387 -19.87 18.12 3.63
N GLY A 388 -20.73 17.10 3.69
CA GLY A 388 -20.33 15.67 3.72
C GLY A 388 -20.16 15.10 5.12
N PHE A 389 -20.48 15.82 6.19
CA PHE A 389 -20.50 15.28 7.54
C PHE A 389 -21.70 14.37 7.76
N GLY A 390 -21.51 13.27 8.51
CA GLY A 390 -22.57 12.29 8.74
C GLY A 390 -22.82 11.33 7.59
N GLU A 391 -22.00 11.38 6.53
CA GLU A 391 -22.07 10.52 5.36
C GLU A 391 -20.68 10.03 4.96
N ASN A 392 -20.61 8.89 4.28
CA ASN A 392 -19.36 8.43 3.68
C ASN A 392 -18.92 9.39 2.56
N THR A 393 -17.64 9.68 2.49
CA THR A 393 -17.09 10.55 1.44
C THR A 393 -17.00 9.84 0.10
N GLY A 394 -16.93 8.49 0.14
CA GLY A 394 -16.78 7.63 -1.02
C GLY A 394 -15.34 7.48 -1.49
N ILE A 395 -14.36 7.77 -0.62
CA ILE A 395 -12.94 7.51 -0.92
C ILE A 395 -12.72 6.03 -1.21
N GLU A 396 -11.79 5.73 -2.11
CA GLU A 396 -11.51 4.37 -2.58
C GLU A 396 -10.69 3.55 -1.57
N LEU A 397 -11.10 3.57 -0.29
CA LEU A 397 -10.54 2.76 0.79
C LEU A 397 -11.65 2.00 1.52
N GLN A 398 -11.28 0.94 2.22
CA GLN A 398 -12.21 0.13 3.00
C GLN A 398 -12.35 0.64 4.43
N GLY A 399 -13.53 0.41 5.03
CA GLY A 399 -13.77 0.67 6.45
C GLY A 399 -14.15 2.11 6.76
N GLU A 400 -14.58 2.90 5.76
CA GLU A 400 -15.08 4.25 5.98
C GLU A 400 -16.35 4.21 6.84
N VAL A 401 -16.39 5.06 7.88
CA VAL A 401 -17.55 5.25 8.73
C VAL A 401 -18.14 6.65 8.54
N PRO A 402 -19.49 6.80 8.53
CA PRO A 402 -20.13 8.09 8.27
C PRO A 402 -20.02 9.06 9.46
N GLY A 403 -19.52 8.62 10.62
CA GLY A 403 -19.63 9.41 11.83
C GLY A 403 -21.09 9.53 12.32
N GLN A 404 -21.39 10.54 13.11
CA GLN A 404 -22.73 10.76 13.62
C GLN A 404 -23.03 12.24 13.77
N ILE A 405 -24.05 12.73 13.06
CA ILE A 405 -24.59 14.08 13.19
C ILE A 405 -26.04 13.95 13.63
N LYS A 406 -26.26 13.88 14.92
CA LYS A 406 -27.60 13.76 15.51
C LYS A 406 -27.70 14.64 16.74
N PHE A 407 -28.69 15.50 16.75
CA PHE A 407 -29.05 16.33 17.87
C PHE A 407 -30.56 16.65 17.81
N LYS A 408 -31.20 16.78 18.94
CA LYS A 408 -32.64 16.99 19.06
C LYS A 408 -32.96 18.17 19.98
N TYR A 409 -32.27 18.26 21.10
CA TYR A 409 -32.48 19.27 22.09
C TYR A 409 -31.59 20.49 21.87
N ASP A 410 -32.03 21.67 22.31
CA ASP A 410 -31.30 22.93 22.10
C ASP A 410 -29.85 22.86 22.62
N ILE A 411 -29.63 22.18 23.74
CA ILE A 411 -28.29 22.01 24.29
C ILE A 411 -27.39 21.12 23.38
N GLU A 412 -27.97 20.08 22.79
CA GLU A 412 -27.24 19.22 21.83
C GLU A 412 -26.90 19.98 20.56
N VAL A 413 -27.84 20.82 20.07
CA VAL A 413 -27.64 21.69 18.93
C VAL A 413 -26.50 22.69 19.21
N ALA A 414 -26.52 23.33 20.37
CA ALA A 414 -25.50 24.24 20.82
C ALA A 414 -24.11 23.52 20.90
N ASN A 415 -24.04 22.34 21.52
CA ASN A 415 -22.84 21.54 21.61
C ASN A 415 -22.32 21.12 20.23
N ALA A 416 -23.20 20.65 19.35
CA ALA A 416 -22.85 20.27 17.97
C ALA A 416 -22.27 21.46 17.18
N SER A 417 -22.73 22.67 17.44
CA SER A 417 -22.23 23.87 16.76
C SER A 417 -20.74 24.17 17.00
N PHE A 418 -20.20 23.73 18.14
CA PHE A 418 -18.76 23.79 18.44
C PHE A 418 -18.06 22.42 18.47
N GLY A 419 -18.75 21.37 17.96
CA GLY A 419 -18.16 20.07 17.67
C GLY A 419 -18.12 19.09 18.82
N GLN A 420 -19.03 19.22 19.82
CA GLN A 420 -19.27 18.22 20.86
C GLN A 420 -20.62 17.52 20.63
N GLY A 421 -20.75 16.27 21.08
CA GLY A 421 -21.96 15.46 20.89
C GLY A 421 -22.17 14.98 19.45
N ILE A 422 -21.23 15.21 18.55
CA ILE A 422 -21.22 14.72 17.17
C ILE A 422 -19.89 14.02 16.87
N MET A 423 -19.91 13.08 15.93
CA MET A 423 -18.74 12.29 15.57
C MET A 423 -18.40 12.48 14.11
N THR A 424 -17.14 12.82 13.80
CA THR A 424 -16.64 13.03 12.43
C THR A 424 -15.31 12.32 12.22
N THR A 425 -14.90 12.15 10.96
CA THR A 425 -13.63 11.53 10.60
C THR A 425 -12.71 12.57 9.93
N PRO A 426 -11.37 12.39 9.98
CA PRO A 426 -10.43 13.28 9.31
C PRO A 426 -10.71 13.47 7.82
N ILE A 427 -11.14 12.41 7.13
CA ILE A 427 -11.41 12.48 5.69
C ILE A 427 -12.63 13.37 5.37
N GLN A 428 -13.63 13.42 6.26
CA GLN A 428 -14.77 14.35 6.12
C GLN A 428 -14.33 15.81 6.26
N HIS A 429 -13.39 16.10 7.17
CA HIS A 429 -12.80 17.45 7.27
C HIS A 429 -12.01 17.83 6.02
N ILE A 430 -11.23 16.91 5.44
CA ILE A 430 -10.57 17.16 4.14
C ILE A 430 -11.60 17.51 3.08
N LYS A 431 -12.68 16.73 2.96
CA LYS A 431 -13.76 17.00 2.02
C LYS A 431 -14.35 18.41 2.23
N ALA A 432 -14.70 18.75 3.46
CA ALA A 432 -15.29 20.05 3.80
C ALA A 432 -14.32 21.22 3.54
N LEU A 433 -13.02 21.08 3.82
CA LEU A 433 -12.00 22.08 3.54
C LEU A 433 -11.85 22.37 2.05
N THR A 434 -12.13 21.38 1.16
CA THR A 434 -12.10 21.64 -0.30
C THR A 434 -13.11 22.69 -0.72
N ALA A 435 -14.26 22.82 -0.03
CA ALA A 435 -15.24 23.86 -0.32
C ALA A 435 -14.65 25.25 -0.06
N ILE A 436 -13.86 25.41 1.02
CA ILE A 436 -13.23 26.68 1.35
C ILE A 436 -12.09 26.99 0.37
N SER A 437 -11.24 26.01 0.07
CA SER A 437 -10.08 26.19 -0.81
C SER A 437 -10.45 26.31 -2.29
N ASN A 438 -11.66 25.89 -2.68
CA ASN A 438 -12.13 25.85 -4.07
C ASN A 438 -13.36 26.76 -4.31
N ASN A 439 -13.35 27.94 -3.72
CA ASN A 439 -14.34 29.01 -3.95
C ASN A 439 -15.80 28.55 -3.77
N GLY A 440 -16.07 27.74 -2.77
CA GLY A 440 -17.40 27.22 -2.42
C GLY A 440 -17.78 25.93 -3.14
N TYR A 441 -16.89 25.31 -3.93
CA TYR A 441 -17.12 24.03 -4.59
C TYR A 441 -16.48 22.90 -3.80
N ILE A 442 -17.31 22.00 -3.27
CA ILE A 442 -16.86 20.84 -2.53
C ILE A 442 -16.43 19.73 -3.49
N LEU A 443 -15.33 19.05 -3.18
CA LEU A 443 -14.78 17.91 -3.93
C LEU A 443 -14.76 16.67 -3.06
N ASN A 444 -14.99 15.52 -3.66
CA ASN A 444 -14.81 14.26 -2.95
C ASN A 444 -13.31 13.92 -2.88
N PRO A 445 -12.82 13.47 -1.72
CA PRO A 445 -11.45 12.96 -1.65
C PRO A 445 -11.31 11.73 -2.54
N THR A 446 -10.17 11.61 -3.22
CA THR A 446 -9.83 10.44 -4.04
C THR A 446 -8.39 10.03 -3.77
N ILE A 447 -8.11 8.73 -3.83
CA ILE A 447 -6.78 8.19 -3.56
C ILE A 447 -6.27 7.29 -4.69
N VAL A 448 -7.12 6.88 -5.62
CA VAL A 448 -6.73 6.11 -6.81
C VAL A 448 -6.73 7.02 -8.03
N GLU A 449 -5.58 7.15 -8.69
CA GLU A 449 -5.41 7.95 -9.90
C GLU A 449 -5.85 7.19 -11.14
N LYS A 450 -5.34 5.97 -11.33
CA LYS A 450 -5.64 5.12 -12.49
C LYS A 450 -5.33 3.65 -12.20
N ILE A 451 -5.91 2.76 -12.99
CA ILE A 451 -5.61 1.33 -13.00
C ILE A 451 -5.16 0.96 -14.42
N VAL A 452 -4.08 0.24 -14.54
CA VAL A 452 -3.42 -0.06 -15.81
C VAL A 452 -3.18 -1.55 -15.94
N ASP A 453 -3.44 -2.11 -17.11
CA ASP A 453 -3.00 -3.46 -17.46
C ASP A 453 -1.48 -3.44 -17.70
N PRO A 454 -0.68 -4.16 -16.88
CA PRO A 454 0.79 -4.14 -17.02
C PRO A 454 1.28 -4.78 -18.32
N ASN A 455 0.49 -5.63 -18.98
CA ASN A 455 0.87 -6.32 -20.20
C ASN A 455 0.65 -5.46 -21.46
N THR A 456 -0.49 -4.75 -21.49
CA THR A 456 -0.88 -3.94 -22.66
C THR A 456 -0.61 -2.45 -22.48
N ASN A 457 -0.39 -1.98 -21.24
CA ASN A 457 -0.37 -0.58 -20.80
C ASN A 457 -1.71 0.15 -21.06
N GLU A 458 -2.80 -0.58 -21.22
CA GLU A 458 -4.14 0.00 -21.32
C GLU A 458 -4.60 0.53 -19.96
N ILE A 459 -5.15 1.74 -19.97
CA ILE A 459 -5.77 2.33 -18.78
C ILE A 459 -7.21 1.81 -18.69
N VAL A 460 -7.47 0.90 -17.74
CA VAL A 460 -8.81 0.31 -17.52
C VAL A 460 -9.68 1.16 -16.59
N TYR A 461 -9.06 2.04 -15.82
CA TYR A 461 -9.73 3.04 -14.99
C TYR A 461 -8.89 4.31 -14.92
N GLN A 462 -9.55 5.47 -14.97
CA GLN A 462 -8.93 6.78 -14.75
C GLN A 462 -9.87 7.62 -13.87
N ALA A 463 -9.32 8.19 -12.80
CA ALA A 463 -10.05 9.13 -11.96
C ALA A 463 -10.54 10.33 -12.77
N LYS A 464 -11.83 10.64 -12.67
CA LYS A 464 -12.46 11.73 -13.43
C LYS A 464 -12.15 13.07 -12.76
N LYS A 465 -11.83 14.09 -13.54
CA LYS A 465 -11.75 15.46 -13.04
C LYS A 465 -13.11 15.87 -12.48
N GLN A 466 -13.12 16.25 -11.21
CA GLN A 466 -14.34 16.68 -10.53
C GLN A 466 -14.65 18.15 -10.86
N LYS A 467 -15.93 18.44 -11.04
CA LYS A 467 -16.42 19.83 -11.17
C LYS A 467 -16.74 20.43 -9.81
N GLY A 468 -16.95 19.60 -8.81
CA GLY A 468 -17.44 19.98 -7.49
C GLY A 468 -18.92 20.37 -7.49
N THR A 469 -19.51 20.39 -6.30
CA THR A 469 -20.86 20.90 -6.04
C THR A 469 -20.74 22.20 -5.28
N LYS A 470 -21.46 23.24 -5.68
CA LYS A 470 -21.42 24.53 -4.99
C LYS A 470 -22.19 24.42 -3.66
N VAL A 471 -21.50 24.66 -2.56
CA VAL A 471 -22.03 24.57 -1.19
C VAL A 471 -21.94 25.90 -0.43
N ALA A 472 -21.11 26.83 -0.90
CA ALA A 472 -20.96 28.13 -0.29
C ALA A 472 -20.76 29.22 -1.36
N SER A 473 -21.08 30.46 -1.02
CA SER A 473 -20.82 31.65 -1.83
C SER A 473 -19.32 32.02 -1.73
N GLU A 474 -18.83 32.75 -2.72
CA GLU A 474 -17.46 33.26 -2.70
C GLU A 474 -17.24 34.27 -1.54
N ALA A 475 -18.26 35.05 -1.22
CA ALA A 475 -18.22 35.97 -0.09
C ALA A 475 -18.01 35.22 1.23
N THR A 476 -18.79 34.16 1.51
CA THR A 476 -18.62 33.29 2.68
C THR A 476 -17.23 32.71 2.74
N VAL A 477 -16.75 32.15 1.62
CA VAL A 477 -15.43 31.50 1.57
C VAL A 477 -14.30 32.50 1.85
N ASN A 478 -14.37 33.70 1.27
CA ASN A 478 -13.33 34.71 1.48
C ASN A 478 -13.35 35.23 2.93
N HIS A 479 -14.53 35.47 3.51
CA HIS A 479 -14.63 35.90 4.90
C HIS A 479 -14.10 34.82 5.86
N ILE A 480 -14.44 33.52 5.64
CA ILE A 480 -13.90 32.41 6.44
C ILE A 480 -12.39 32.29 6.31
N LYS A 481 -11.80 32.46 5.10
CA LYS A 481 -10.35 32.48 4.93
C LYS A 481 -9.69 33.63 5.70
N ASP A 482 -10.33 34.79 5.75
CA ASP A 482 -9.86 35.95 6.53
C ASP A 482 -9.90 35.61 8.04
N LEU A 483 -10.98 35.03 8.52
CA LEU A 483 -11.09 34.58 9.91
C LEU A 483 -10.05 33.51 10.26
N MET A 484 -9.90 32.49 9.40
CA MET A 484 -8.86 31.45 9.58
C MET A 484 -7.44 32.02 9.57
N ASN A 485 -7.23 33.10 8.80
CA ASN A 485 -5.95 33.82 8.81
C ASN A 485 -5.71 34.53 10.16
N LEU A 486 -6.74 35.20 10.69
CA LEU A 486 -6.63 35.85 12.01
C LEU A 486 -6.43 34.85 13.16
N VAL A 487 -6.93 33.63 13.05
CA VAL A 487 -6.66 32.55 14.02
C VAL A 487 -5.16 32.24 14.11
N VAL A 488 -4.45 32.22 12.97
CA VAL A 488 -3.03 31.83 12.89
C VAL A 488 -2.09 33.02 12.94
N ASN A 489 -2.39 34.05 12.15
CA ASN A 489 -1.49 35.18 11.89
C ASN A 489 -1.91 36.47 12.62
N GLY A 490 -3.02 36.42 13.40
CA GLY A 490 -3.45 37.47 14.32
C GLY A 490 -3.23 37.06 15.79
N GLU A 491 -4.17 37.50 16.63
CA GLU A 491 -4.18 37.21 18.09
C GLU A 491 -5.08 35.99 18.43
N GLY A 492 -5.21 35.03 17.53
CA GLY A 492 -6.11 33.89 17.69
C GLY A 492 -5.47 32.68 18.39
N THR A 493 -6.27 31.61 18.51
CA THR A 493 -5.87 30.36 19.21
C THR A 493 -4.85 29.51 18.45
N GLY A 494 -4.50 29.88 17.23
CA GLY A 494 -3.62 29.11 16.34
C GLY A 494 -2.24 29.76 16.12
N THR A 495 -1.82 30.71 16.95
CA THR A 495 -0.54 31.40 16.80
C THR A 495 0.67 30.48 16.82
N ASP A 496 0.60 29.30 17.47
CA ASP A 496 1.63 28.27 17.40
C ASP A 496 1.92 27.82 15.96
N PHE A 497 0.93 27.90 15.06
CA PHE A 497 1.06 27.49 13.65
C PHE A 497 1.58 28.63 12.75
N HIS A 498 1.77 29.84 13.30
CA HIS A 498 2.36 30.95 12.56
C HIS A 498 3.80 30.62 12.13
N LEU A 499 4.11 30.96 10.89
CA LEU A 499 5.44 30.78 10.30
C LEU A 499 5.77 32.00 9.44
N ASP A 500 6.80 32.75 9.80
CA ASP A 500 7.21 33.95 9.10
C ASP A 500 7.43 33.72 7.59
N GLY A 501 6.82 34.53 6.77
CA GLY A 501 6.91 34.44 5.32
C GLY A 501 5.95 33.40 4.69
N TYR A 502 5.16 32.66 5.49
CA TYR A 502 4.22 31.67 5.02
C TYR A 502 2.78 31.99 5.48
N ASN A 503 1.87 32.09 4.54
CA ASN A 503 0.47 32.38 4.83
C ASN A 503 -0.34 31.10 5.11
N ILE A 504 0.05 30.40 6.19
CA ILE A 504 -0.73 29.26 6.70
C ILE A 504 -2.00 29.81 7.35
N ILE A 505 -3.16 29.24 7.03
CA ILE A 505 -4.43 29.59 7.66
C ILE A 505 -5.13 28.32 8.16
N GLY A 506 -5.93 28.47 9.21
CA GLY A 506 -6.64 27.29 9.75
C GLY A 506 -7.42 27.57 11.02
N LYS A 507 -8.02 26.52 11.54
CA LYS A 507 -8.77 26.52 12.80
C LYS A 507 -8.29 25.40 13.71
N THR A 508 -7.96 25.74 14.94
CA THR A 508 -7.61 24.79 16.00
C THR A 508 -8.87 24.10 16.56
N GLY A 509 -8.73 22.85 16.96
CA GLY A 509 -9.73 22.09 17.69
C GLY A 509 -9.13 21.47 18.95
N THR A 510 -9.93 21.45 20.00
CA THR A 510 -9.71 20.65 21.19
C THR A 510 -11.05 20.04 21.54
N ALA A 511 -11.12 18.72 21.59
CA ALA A 511 -12.30 17.97 21.97
C ALA A 511 -11.99 17.19 23.24
N GLU A 512 -12.85 17.30 24.23
CA GLU A 512 -12.79 16.49 25.43
C GLU A 512 -13.15 15.04 25.09
N ILE A 513 -12.53 14.08 25.78
CA ILE A 513 -12.81 12.66 25.59
C ILE A 513 -13.79 12.20 26.68
N TYR A 514 -14.86 11.54 26.26
CA TYR A 514 -15.82 10.94 27.17
C TYR A 514 -15.21 9.73 27.86
N ASN A 515 -15.38 9.66 29.18
CA ASN A 515 -14.93 8.54 30.01
C ASN A 515 -16.11 7.62 30.31
N ASP A 516 -16.17 6.49 29.63
CA ASP A 516 -17.24 5.50 29.78
C ASP A 516 -17.36 4.93 31.21
N TYR A 517 -16.29 4.98 32.01
CA TYR A 517 -16.31 4.50 33.41
C TYR A 517 -16.97 5.47 34.35
N THR A 518 -16.81 6.78 34.18
CA THR A 518 -17.36 7.81 35.04
C THR A 518 -18.71 8.35 34.56
N GLY A 519 -19.00 8.15 33.27
CA GLY A 519 -20.20 8.72 32.63
C GLY A 519 -20.12 10.24 32.41
N ASP A 520 -18.89 10.79 32.36
CA ASP A 520 -18.62 12.21 32.17
C ASP A 520 -17.34 12.40 31.32
N TYR A 521 -17.05 13.61 30.89
CA TYR A 521 -15.81 13.93 30.21
C TYR A 521 -14.59 13.93 31.16
N TYR A 522 -13.43 13.57 30.68
CA TYR A 522 -12.20 13.74 31.44
C TYR A 522 -11.98 15.24 31.75
N SER A 523 -11.65 15.55 33.01
CA SER A 523 -11.42 16.93 33.42
C SER A 523 -10.04 17.48 33.07
N SER A 524 -9.15 16.66 32.52
CA SER A 524 -7.76 17.01 32.20
C SER A 524 -7.60 17.28 30.70
N TYR A 525 -6.93 18.39 30.36
CA TYR A 525 -6.52 18.69 29.00
C TYR A 525 -5.54 17.66 28.40
N GLU A 526 -4.94 16.82 29.23
CA GLU A 526 -4.07 15.71 28.79
C GLU A 526 -4.87 14.60 28.12
N HIS A 527 -6.16 14.47 28.48
CA HIS A 527 -7.10 13.54 27.84
C HIS A 527 -8.03 14.28 26.89
N SER A 528 -7.49 14.66 25.75
CA SER A 528 -8.24 15.37 24.70
C SER A 528 -7.76 14.98 23.32
N ILE A 529 -8.63 15.18 22.32
CA ILE A 529 -8.21 15.13 20.92
C ILE A 529 -7.97 16.57 20.46
N ARG A 530 -6.71 16.85 20.15
CA ARG A 530 -6.32 18.13 19.55
C ARG A 530 -6.25 17.99 18.04
N SER A 531 -6.73 19.00 17.33
CA SER A 531 -6.76 18.99 15.89
C SER A 531 -6.48 20.37 15.29
N PHE A 532 -6.08 20.38 14.02
CA PHE A 532 -5.96 21.59 13.23
C PHE A 532 -6.42 21.31 11.80
N ALA A 533 -7.43 22.06 11.36
CA ALA A 533 -7.97 22.05 10.00
C ALA A 533 -7.42 23.26 9.26
N GLY A 534 -6.53 23.05 8.28
CA GLY A 534 -5.80 24.15 7.66
C GLY A 534 -5.66 24.05 6.15
N MET A 535 -5.15 25.14 5.57
CA MET A 535 -4.78 25.20 4.17
C MET A 535 -3.60 26.15 3.94
N TYR A 536 -2.94 25.97 2.81
CA TYR A 536 -1.78 26.76 2.41
C TYR A 536 -1.67 26.88 0.89
N PRO A 537 -1.24 28.04 0.35
CA PRO A 537 -1.29 29.35 1.02
C PRO A 537 -2.73 29.87 1.18
N LYS A 538 -2.93 30.99 1.91
CA LYS A 538 -4.24 31.65 2.06
C LYS A 538 -4.88 31.98 0.72
N ASP A 539 -4.10 32.67 -0.14
CA ASP A 539 -4.57 33.06 -1.46
C ASP A 539 -4.29 31.92 -2.45
N ASN A 540 -5.34 31.49 -3.15
CA ASN A 540 -5.30 30.36 -4.08
C ASN A 540 -4.67 29.10 -3.47
N PRO A 541 -5.29 28.49 -2.44
CA PRO A 541 -4.75 27.35 -1.74
C PRO A 541 -4.31 26.22 -2.69
N LYS A 542 -3.10 25.71 -2.46
CA LYS A 542 -2.56 24.54 -3.15
C LYS A 542 -2.90 23.27 -2.38
N TYR A 543 -2.86 23.36 -1.05
CA TYR A 543 -3.04 22.23 -0.14
C TYR A 543 -4.12 22.53 0.89
N VAL A 544 -4.90 21.51 1.20
CA VAL A 544 -5.71 21.42 2.41
C VAL A 544 -5.17 20.27 3.25
N PHE A 545 -5.19 20.42 4.57
CA PHE A 545 -4.68 19.42 5.46
C PHE A 545 -5.45 19.36 6.78
N TYR A 546 -5.46 18.18 7.38
CA TYR A 546 -6.04 17.94 8.68
C TYR A 546 -5.07 17.11 9.51
N ILE A 547 -4.74 17.61 10.69
CA ILE A 547 -3.90 16.90 11.66
C ILE A 547 -4.68 16.74 12.96
N ALA A 548 -4.68 15.53 13.53
CA ALA A 548 -5.34 15.25 14.80
C ALA A 548 -4.50 14.26 15.63
N TRP A 549 -4.49 14.50 16.95
CA TRP A 549 -3.74 13.72 17.92
C TRP A 549 -4.60 13.46 19.15
N LYS A 550 -4.59 12.24 19.65
CA LYS A 550 -5.26 11.87 20.90
C LYS A 550 -4.27 11.88 22.05
N ASP A 551 -4.69 12.43 23.19
CA ASP A 551 -3.90 12.55 24.43
C ASP A 551 -2.62 13.39 24.26
N LEU A 552 -2.74 14.53 23.59
CA LEU A 552 -1.66 15.48 23.41
C LEU A 552 -1.84 16.68 24.35
N ALA A 553 -0.90 16.90 25.26
CA ALA A 553 -0.97 17.96 26.28
C ALA A 553 -0.92 19.39 25.70
N THR A 554 -0.23 19.61 24.59
CA THR A 554 -0.07 20.94 23.96
C THR A 554 -0.19 20.86 22.43
N SER A 555 -0.47 22.00 21.75
CA SER A 555 -0.52 22.07 20.27
C SER A 555 0.87 22.17 19.60
N ILE A 556 1.93 22.39 20.35
CA ILE A 556 3.27 22.63 19.82
C ILE A 556 3.78 21.50 18.91
N PRO A 557 3.68 20.21 19.27
CA PRO A 557 4.10 19.14 18.39
C PRO A 557 3.35 19.14 17.04
N MET A 558 2.04 19.36 17.04
CA MET A 558 1.24 19.48 15.80
C MET A 558 1.67 20.66 14.95
N SER A 559 1.89 21.83 15.58
CA SER A 559 2.32 23.03 14.85
C SER A 559 3.69 22.85 14.23
N ASN A 560 4.61 22.17 14.92
CA ASN A 560 5.93 21.83 14.38
C ASN A 560 5.81 20.91 13.16
N CYS A 561 4.91 19.91 13.20
CA CYS A 561 4.64 19.05 12.04
C CYS A 561 4.17 19.87 10.84
N VAL A 562 3.18 20.75 11.04
CA VAL A 562 2.61 21.57 9.97
C VAL A 562 3.67 22.52 9.40
N LYS A 563 4.39 23.24 10.25
CA LYS A 563 5.44 24.18 9.83
C LYS A 563 6.56 23.47 9.05
N SER A 564 7.06 22.34 9.55
CA SER A 564 8.08 21.55 8.86
C SER A 564 7.58 21.08 7.48
N LEU A 565 6.36 20.53 7.41
CA LEU A 565 5.80 20.09 6.15
C LEU A 565 5.65 21.24 5.14
N ILE A 566 5.14 22.40 5.57
CA ILE A 566 4.96 23.54 4.66
C ILE A 566 6.31 24.06 4.14
N GLN A 567 7.34 24.10 4.98
CA GLN A 567 8.70 24.45 4.56
C GLN A 567 9.25 23.46 3.53
N ASP A 568 9.09 22.15 3.80
CA ASP A 568 9.51 21.08 2.89
C ASP A 568 8.75 21.15 1.56
N LEU A 569 7.42 21.38 1.58
CA LEU A 569 6.61 21.52 0.38
C LEU A 569 7.02 22.74 -0.46
N GLU A 570 7.25 23.89 0.16
CA GLU A 570 7.73 25.07 -0.55
C GLU A 570 9.12 24.85 -1.13
N ALA A 571 10.03 24.24 -0.35
CA ALA A 571 11.33 23.86 -0.87
C ALA A 571 11.21 22.91 -2.06
N TYR A 572 10.31 21.92 -1.97
CA TYR A 572 10.10 20.91 -2.99
C TYR A 572 9.49 21.49 -4.28
N TYR A 573 8.49 22.38 -4.17
CA TYR A 573 7.78 22.95 -5.33
C TYR A 573 8.35 24.28 -5.78
N ASN A 574 8.95 25.11 -4.93
CA ASN A 574 9.61 26.37 -5.33
C ASN A 574 11.00 26.14 -5.92
N LEU A 575 11.67 25.06 -5.56
CA LEU A 575 12.83 24.55 -6.32
C LEU A 575 12.45 24.25 -7.79
N THR A 576 11.15 24.17 -8.10
CA THR A 576 10.65 24.07 -9.47
C THR A 576 10.32 25.43 -10.11
N ASN A 577 10.24 26.55 -9.36
CA ASN A 577 9.83 27.87 -9.83
C ASN A 577 10.94 28.93 -9.82
N VAL A 578 12.03 28.74 -9.12
CA VAL A 578 13.18 29.65 -9.11
C VAL A 578 14.20 29.14 -10.11
N ASN A 579 14.70 30.02 -10.97
CA ASN A 579 15.80 29.78 -11.92
C ASN A 579 17.13 29.47 -11.20
N THR A 580 17.14 28.49 -10.31
CA THR A 580 18.34 27.90 -9.71
C THR A 580 18.32 26.42 -10.02
N ASN A 581 19.45 25.90 -10.49
CA ASN A 581 19.75 24.52 -10.88
C ASN A 581 19.38 23.46 -9.80
N THR A 582 18.10 23.28 -9.48
CA THR A 582 17.62 22.33 -8.49
C THR A 582 16.52 21.48 -9.07
N LYS A 583 16.67 20.18 -8.92
CA LYS A 583 15.92 19.06 -9.50
C LYS A 583 14.43 19.33 -9.69
N LYS A 584 14.08 19.83 -10.86
CA LYS A 584 12.73 19.80 -11.41
C LYS A 584 12.33 18.34 -11.57
N TYR A 585 11.11 17.92 -11.16
CA TYR A 585 10.55 16.71 -11.75
C TYR A 585 10.46 16.94 -13.24
N TYR A 586 11.34 16.31 -13.95
CA TYR A 586 11.35 16.44 -15.38
C TYR A 586 10.34 15.47 -15.96
N GLN A 587 9.30 16.01 -16.57
CA GLN A 587 8.39 15.20 -17.35
C GLN A 587 9.09 14.76 -18.64
N VAL A 588 9.24 13.45 -18.79
CA VAL A 588 9.95 12.89 -19.95
C VAL A 588 9.25 13.28 -21.23
N GLU A 589 9.96 13.94 -22.11
CA GLU A 589 9.51 14.24 -23.45
C GLU A 589 9.61 13.02 -24.37
N ASN A 590 9.10 13.13 -25.59
CA ASN A 590 9.34 12.11 -26.61
C ASN A 590 10.70 12.35 -27.26
N TYR A 591 11.66 11.47 -26.97
CA TYR A 591 13.01 11.52 -27.55
C TYR A 591 13.18 10.61 -28.77
N LEU A 592 12.20 9.77 -29.08
CA LEU A 592 12.29 8.85 -30.23
C LEU A 592 12.58 9.64 -31.51
N ASN A 593 13.51 9.12 -32.26
CA ASN A 593 14.01 9.70 -33.53
C ASN A 593 14.79 11.01 -33.41
N LYS A 594 14.98 11.57 -32.20
CA LYS A 594 15.89 12.71 -31.98
C LYS A 594 17.37 12.31 -32.01
N ASN A 595 18.24 13.31 -32.19
CA ASN A 595 19.67 13.11 -32.04
C ASN A 595 20.04 12.95 -30.56
N VAL A 596 20.98 12.03 -30.26
CA VAL A 596 21.38 11.70 -28.89
C VAL A 596 22.03 12.90 -28.18
N ASP A 597 22.83 13.72 -28.88
CA ASP A 597 23.51 14.87 -28.27
C ASP A 597 22.54 16.02 -27.98
N GLU A 598 21.52 16.22 -28.83
CA GLU A 598 20.41 17.13 -28.54
C GLU A 598 19.71 16.74 -27.23
N VAL A 599 19.39 15.46 -27.07
CA VAL A 599 18.68 14.96 -25.88
C VAL A 599 19.55 14.97 -24.62
N LYS A 600 20.85 14.65 -24.74
CA LYS A 600 21.82 14.84 -23.65
C LYS A 600 21.82 16.30 -23.16
N ASN A 601 21.85 17.26 -24.07
CA ASN A 601 21.80 18.67 -23.71
C ASN A 601 20.51 19.03 -22.99
N ILE A 602 19.34 18.55 -23.46
CA ILE A 602 18.05 18.75 -22.81
C ILE A 602 18.08 18.18 -21.38
N LEU A 603 18.55 16.94 -21.22
CA LEU A 603 18.59 16.27 -19.91
C LEU A 603 19.58 16.95 -18.95
N ASN A 604 20.78 17.34 -19.45
CA ASN A 604 21.78 18.07 -18.67
C ASN A 604 21.29 19.43 -18.18
N VAL A 605 20.67 20.23 -19.07
CA VAL A 605 20.10 21.54 -18.72
C VAL A 605 19.01 21.40 -17.65
N ASN A 606 18.28 20.29 -17.66
CA ASN A 606 17.22 20.01 -16.67
C ASN A 606 17.76 19.24 -15.45
N GLY A 607 19.06 19.00 -15.31
CA GLY A 607 19.66 18.30 -14.18
C GLY A 607 19.23 16.83 -14.04
N VAL A 608 18.80 16.21 -15.15
CA VAL A 608 18.29 14.83 -15.17
C VAL A 608 19.44 13.86 -15.41
N THR A 609 19.60 12.88 -14.54
CA THR A 609 20.56 11.79 -14.73
C THR A 609 20.05 10.81 -15.79
N TYR A 610 20.94 10.30 -16.62
CA TYR A 610 20.59 9.38 -17.71
C TYR A 610 21.68 8.36 -17.98
N GLU A 611 21.31 7.27 -18.65
CA GLU A 611 22.22 6.28 -19.23
C GLU A 611 21.95 6.16 -20.74
N ILE A 612 22.98 6.24 -21.53
CA ILE A 612 22.91 6.04 -22.98
C ILE A 612 23.30 4.60 -23.31
N ILE A 613 22.37 3.87 -23.88
CA ILE A 613 22.53 2.47 -24.28
C ILE A 613 22.87 2.42 -25.78
N GLY A 614 24.10 2.05 -26.09
CA GLY A 614 24.61 1.99 -27.45
C GLY A 614 25.36 3.25 -27.92
N ASP A 615 26.13 3.12 -29.01
CA ASP A 615 27.01 4.14 -29.54
C ASP A 615 26.43 4.89 -30.76
N GLY A 616 25.14 4.74 -31.03
CA GLY A 616 24.49 5.36 -32.19
C GLY A 616 24.13 6.83 -31.96
N LEU A 617 23.76 7.52 -33.02
CA LEU A 617 23.44 8.95 -33.01
C LEU A 617 21.93 9.22 -32.89
N LYS A 618 21.08 8.24 -33.13
CA LYS A 618 19.62 8.38 -33.17
C LYS A 618 18.95 7.53 -32.10
N ILE A 619 18.04 8.12 -31.37
CA ILE A 619 17.30 7.43 -30.29
C ILE A 619 16.21 6.55 -30.89
N ILE A 620 16.21 5.25 -30.51
CA ILE A 620 15.22 4.25 -30.95
C ILE A 620 14.33 3.75 -29.86
N ASN A 621 14.71 3.93 -28.58
CA ASN A 621 13.88 3.58 -27.43
C ASN A 621 14.24 4.45 -26.22
N GLN A 622 13.30 4.63 -25.30
CA GLN A 622 13.48 5.39 -24.06
C GLN A 622 12.67 4.81 -22.92
N TYR A 623 13.19 4.96 -21.70
CA TYR A 623 12.45 4.69 -20.46
C TYR A 623 12.82 5.77 -19.41
N PRO A 624 11.85 6.38 -18.69
CA PRO A 624 10.40 6.24 -18.86
C PRO A 624 9.87 6.74 -20.21
N LYS A 625 8.63 6.35 -20.56
CA LYS A 625 7.95 6.84 -21.77
C LYS A 625 7.53 8.30 -21.60
N LYS A 626 7.24 8.99 -22.73
CA LYS A 626 6.73 10.36 -22.77
C LYS A 626 5.58 10.56 -21.77
N GLY A 627 5.62 11.67 -21.03
CA GLY A 627 4.58 12.09 -20.10
C GLY A 627 4.75 11.59 -18.68
N ASN A 628 5.66 10.65 -18.43
CA ASN A 628 5.96 10.18 -17.07
C ASN A 628 6.95 11.13 -16.39
N ASN A 629 6.77 11.37 -15.11
CA ASN A 629 7.74 12.08 -14.29
C ASN A 629 8.91 11.15 -13.96
N ILE A 630 10.11 11.73 -13.85
CA ILE A 630 11.31 10.98 -13.53
C ILE A 630 11.57 11.04 -12.03
N ASN A 631 11.79 9.85 -11.48
CA ASN A 631 12.50 9.68 -10.23
C ASN A 631 13.63 8.67 -10.52
N GLY A 632 14.89 9.15 -10.59
CA GLY A 632 16.03 8.35 -10.97
C GLY A 632 16.58 8.63 -12.37
N LYS A 633 17.22 7.63 -12.99
CA LYS A 633 17.88 7.77 -14.31
C LYS A 633 16.88 7.57 -15.47
N VAL A 634 17.07 8.35 -16.54
CA VAL A 634 16.46 8.08 -17.85
C VAL A 634 17.33 7.11 -18.62
N LEU A 635 16.73 6.06 -19.17
CA LEU A 635 17.39 5.15 -20.08
C LEU A 635 17.10 5.56 -21.52
N ILE A 636 18.11 5.78 -22.32
CA ILE A 636 18.02 6.18 -23.72
C ILE A 636 18.76 5.17 -24.58
N MET A 637 18.06 4.47 -25.44
CA MET A 637 18.67 3.51 -26.37
C MET A 637 18.84 4.13 -27.75
N THR A 638 20.04 3.97 -28.30
CA THR A 638 20.40 4.46 -29.62
C THR A 638 20.40 3.35 -30.66
N ASN A 639 20.49 3.73 -31.94
CA ASN A 639 20.52 2.81 -33.08
C ASN A 639 21.94 2.22 -33.37
N GLY A 640 22.88 2.39 -32.45
CA GLY A 640 24.24 1.84 -32.55
C GLY A 640 24.41 0.48 -31.88
N ASN A 641 25.68 0.05 -31.77
CA ASN A 641 26.02 -1.18 -31.08
C ASN A 641 25.83 -1.03 -29.56
N PHE A 642 25.56 -2.14 -28.89
CA PHE A 642 25.44 -2.16 -27.43
C PHE A 642 26.75 -1.72 -26.76
N THR A 643 26.64 -0.88 -25.75
CA THR A 643 27.75 -0.45 -24.88
C THR A 643 27.43 -0.84 -23.44
N GLU A 644 28.45 -1.22 -22.66
CA GLU A 644 28.28 -1.52 -21.24
C GLU A 644 27.97 -0.24 -20.46
N ASN A 645 26.93 -0.29 -19.65
CA ASN A 645 26.42 0.85 -18.88
C ASN A 645 26.69 0.72 -17.39
N ASN A 646 26.65 1.83 -16.68
CA ASN A 646 26.64 1.85 -15.21
C ASN A 646 25.24 1.58 -14.68
N LEU A 647 25.01 0.36 -14.21
CA LEU A 647 23.70 -0.08 -13.71
C LEU A 647 23.47 0.23 -12.23
N ASN A 648 24.49 0.67 -11.47
CA ASN A 648 24.36 0.96 -10.03
C ASN A 648 23.27 2.00 -9.77
N GLY A 649 22.45 1.73 -8.76
CA GLY A 649 21.36 2.59 -8.34
C GLY A 649 20.09 2.53 -9.22
N LEU A 650 20.05 1.70 -10.27
CA LEU A 650 18.80 1.42 -10.97
C LEU A 650 17.87 0.61 -10.06
N SER A 651 16.60 0.98 -10.01
CA SER A 651 15.57 0.19 -9.31
C SER A 651 15.30 -1.14 -10.00
N SER A 652 14.67 -2.08 -9.30
CA SER A 652 14.23 -3.36 -9.88
C SER A 652 13.44 -3.18 -11.17
N LYS A 653 12.58 -2.17 -11.25
CA LYS A 653 11.81 -1.83 -12.45
C LYS A 653 12.72 -1.33 -13.58
N GLN A 654 13.63 -0.41 -13.26
CA GLN A 654 14.55 0.14 -14.26
C GLN A 654 15.49 -0.91 -14.85
N ILE A 655 16.01 -1.83 -14.04
CA ILE A 655 16.87 -2.90 -14.53
C ILE A 655 16.10 -3.89 -15.42
N ASN A 656 14.85 -4.21 -15.07
CA ASN A 656 14.00 -5.05 -15.91
C ASN A 656 13.75 -4.40 -17.28
N GLU A 657 13.45 -3.10 -17.31
CA GLU A 657 13.28 -2.37 -18.57
C GLU A 657 14.60 -2.24 -19.35
N TYR A 658 15.72 -2.01 -18.67
CA TYR A 658 17.04 -2.03 -19.31
C TYR A 658 17.30 -3.38 -20.02
N CYS A 659 17.06 -4.50 -19.33
CA CYS A 659 17.23 -5.84 -19.89
C CYS A 659 16.35 -6.08 -21.12
N LYS A 660 15.10 -5.62 -21.09
CA LYS A 660 14.20 -5.67 -22.24
C LYS A 660 14.72 -4.81 -23.41
N MET A 661 15.20 -3.60 -23.11
CA MET A 661 15.71 -2.68 -24.13
C MET A 661 16.93 -3.25 -24.83
N VAL A 662 17.89 -3.82 -24.10
CA VAL A 662 19.12 -4.38 -24.69
C VAL A 662 18.92 -5.76 -25.31
N ASN A 663 17.81 -6.42 -25.03
CA ASN A 663 17.50 -7.78 -25.46
C ASN A 663 18.63 -8.79 -25.14
N ILE A 664 19.24 -8.62 -23.96
CA ILE A 664 20.26 -9.52 -23.41
C ILE A 664 19.68 -10.18 -22.17
N PRO A 665 19.78 -11.51 -22.01
CA PRO A 665 19.34 -12.18 -20.79
C PRO A 665 19.96 -11.54 -19.55
N CYS A 666 19.13 -11.31 -18.52
CA CYS A 666 19.57 -10.80 -17.23
C CYS A 666 19.25 -11.79 -16.12
N ASN A 667 20.24 -12.08 -15.30
CA ASN A 667 20.08 -12.83 -14.07
C ASN A 667 20.02 -11.83 -12.91
N VAL A 668 18.82 -11.41 -12.57
CA VAL A 668 18.56 -10.40 -11.53
C VAL A 668 18.28 -11.11 -10.20
N LYS A 669 19.09 -10.83 -9.18
CA LYS A 669 19.00 -11.42 -7.86
C LYS A 669 18.72 -10.34 -6.81
N GLY A 670 17.77 -10.59 -5.91
CA GLY A 670 17.39 -9.67 -4.86
C GLY A 670 16.28 -8.71 -5.27
N THR A 671 16.04 -7.70 -4.43
CA THR A 671 15.01 -6.66 -4.62
C THR A 671 15.54 -5.33 -4.13
N GLY A 672 15.00 -4.22 -4.65
CA GLY A 672 15.44 -2.87 -4.32
C GLY A 672 16.22 -2.22 -5.46
N PHE A 673 17.48 -1.84 -5.21
CA PHE A 673 18.31 -1.14 -6.15
C PHE A 673 19.59 -1.91 -6.47
N VAL A 674 20.11 -1.75 -7.69
CA VAL A 674 21.35 -2.40 -8.14
C VAL A 674 22.53 -1.94 -7.28
N THR A 675 23.16 -2.89 -6.59
CA THR A 675 24.37 -2.67 -5.77
C THR A 675 25.63 -3.23 -6.41
N SER A 676 25.48 -4.26 -7.24
CA SER A 676 26.59 -4.80 -8.05
C SER A 676 26.05 -5.49 -9.30
N TYR A 677 26.86 -5.49 -10.35
CA TYR A 677 26.54 -6.14 -11.62
C TYR A 677 27.81 -6.61 -12.33
N SER A 678 27.64 -7.54 -13.27
CA SER A 678 28.72 -7.99 -14.15
C SER A 678 28.18 -8.40 -15.52
N TYR A 679 28.96 -8.13 -16.54
CA TYR A 679 28.70 -8.54 -17.92
C TYR A 679 29.48 -9.81 -18.23
N GLN A 680 28.76 -10.89 -18.56
CA GLN A 680 29.38 -12.13 -19.03
C GLN A 680 29.51 -12.10 -20.56
N LYS A 681 30.68 -12.35 -21.08
CA LYS A 681 31.01 -12.30 -22.51
C LYS A 681 31.29 -13.69 -23.05
N ASP A 682 31.01 -13.89 -24.32
CA ASP A 682 31.46 -15.05 -25.07
C ASP A 682 32.95 -14.87 -25.51
N PRO A 683 33.59 -15.88 -26.14
CA PRO A 683 34.97 -15.77 -26.60
C PRO A 683 35.20 -14.68 -27.65
N SER A 684 34.18 -14.17 -28.32
CA SER A 684 34.24 -13.06 -29.26
C SER A 684 34.18 -11.69 -28.58
N GLY A 685 33.97 -11.63 -27.27
CA GLY A 685 33.79 -10.41 -26.48
C GLY A 685 32.39 -9.86 -26.47
N LYS A 686 31.41 -10.54 -27.06
CA LYS A 686 30.00 -10.14 -27.06
C LYS A 686 29.36 -10.48 -25.72
N VAL A 687 28.61 -9.52 -25.11
CA VAL A 687 27.86 -9.76 -23.90
C VAL A 687 26.69 -10.71 -24.16
N ILE A 688 26.63 -11.81 -23.39
CA ILE A 688 25.64 -12.87 -23.53
C ILE A 688 24.73 -12.99 -22.30
N LEU A 689 25.15 -12.43 -21.16
CA LEU A 689 24.36 -12.44 -19.91
C LEU A 689 24.79 -11.25 -19.04
N ILE A 690 23.82 -10.65 -18.36
CA ILE A 690 24.06 -9.60 -17.38
C ILE A 690 23.63 -10.16 -16.01
N ASN A 691 24.58 -10.26 -15.09
CA ASN A 691 24.28 -10.63 -13.69
C ASN A 691 24.13 -9.35 -12.87
N VAL A 692 23.05 -9.26 -12.11
CA VAL A 692 22.70 -8.06 -11.33
C VAL A 692 22.26 -8.49 -9.93
N ASN A 693 22.84 -7.86 -8.91
CA ASN A 693 22.40 -8.03 -7.52
C ASN A 693 21.73 -6.74 -7.05
N LEU A 694 20.56 -6.91 -6.45
CA LEU A 694 19.76 -5.85 -5.85
C LEU A 694 19.80 -5.97 -4.34
N ASP A 695 19.83 -4.83 -3.62
CA ASP A 695 19.71 -4.77 -2.17
C ASP A 695 18.69 -3.70 -1.77
N GLN A 696 18.01 -3.93 -0.64
CA GLN A 696 17.01 -3.04 -0.09
C GLN A 696 17.60 -1.82 0.63
N LYS A 697 18.90 -1.85 0.95
CA LYS A 697 19.59 -0.81 1.73
C LYS A 697 20.00 0.42 0.91
N TYR A 698 19.09 0.95 0.10
CA TYR A 698 19.36 2.20 -0.63
C TYR A 698 19.51 3.43 0.28
N LYS A 699 19.07 3.36 1.54
CA LYS A 699 19.25 4.46 2.51
C LYS A 699 20.71 4.85 2.73
N ASP A 700 21.65 3.92 2.55
CA ASP A 700 23.07 4.19 2.77
C ASP A 700 23.76 4.84 1.55
N VAL A 701 23.19 4.70 0.35
CA VAL A 701 23.77 5.28 -0.89
C VAL A 701 23.35 6.73 -1.08
N ILE A 702 22.13 7.13 -0.67
CA ILE A 702 21.70 8.55 -0.70
C ILE A 702 22.42 9.36 0.39
N GLY A 703 22.76 8.74 1.53
CA GLY A 703 23.49 9.40 2.62
C GLY A 703 24.89 9.90 2.21
N ASP A 704 25.57 9.20 1.31
CA ASP A 704 26.92 9.58 0.88
C ASP A 704 26.95 10.63 -0.25
N ILE A 705 25.87 10.76 -1.04
CA ILE A 705 25.77 11.80 -2.08
C ILE A 705 25.62 13.20 -1.47
N ASN A 706 25.08 13.30 -0.25
CA ASN A 706 24.96 14.58 0.48
C ASN A 706 26.21 14.94 1.31
N LYS A 707 27.26 14.10 1.34
CA LYS A 707 28.51 14.38 2.07
C LYS A 707 29.64 14.89 1.19
N THR A 708 29.45 14.95 -0.12
CA THR A 708 30.44 15.47 -1.08
C THR A 708 29.84 16.65 -1.86
N ASN A 709 29.59 17.77 -1.12
CA ASN A 709 29.65 19.14 -1.64
C ASN A 709 29.69 20.09 -0.45
#